data_2c69c83c3b5bb6a2506419777d2ae69f
#
_entry.id   2c69c83c3b5bb6a2506419777d2ae69f
#
_cell.length_a   1.000
_cell.length_b   1.000
_cell.length_c   1.000
_cell.angle_alpha   90.00
_cell.angle_beta   90.00
_cell.angle_gamma   90.00
#
_symmetry.space_group_name_H-M   'P 1'
#
loop_
_entity.id
_entity.type
_entity.pdbx_description
1 polymer ?
#
loop_
_entity_poly.entity_id
_entity_poly.type
_entity_poly.pdbx_seq_one_letter_code
_entity_poly.pdbx_strand_id
1 'polypeptide(L)'
;MTRPALNRRQIGLSPYLSSIYEEHGDSHALDDLYASVRTADAETLLSIKAKFALSLSKTKFTTFDDIGQVWSRFADATLHRATQLAWEQAAMRHRLKLSCGPVPGLFLLGLGKLGGQDLNFSSDVDLIALFDPETLPVPETKGQAYIASDVCKGVTQILQPRSAPDFVWRVDWRLRPESSGTGLALSTAKAESFYFFRSLPWHRLALMKARVVGGDIAAGERFLSRMEPFIWRRNLDFTTLDELAALKARINNEHPGLQYERAAPDPITPNASGFNVKLGRGGIREIEFIANAQQLIHGGKHPRLRVTNTRAALSNLAEAGFLKETHANMLREDYAFFRNLENSIQMLRNEHTHIIPHDSDLDACLELLGHPEDFNAEIFSRRQRVHREFSNLFDDAAPPEETIQFSNLKGLDADIARSWSNGFQDHGLSPNKQTKYRDLGQQLTARVMRHKNSDAFQRVDQFLKQIGRSEQYFALLNRFPLLLDKLITPLLHSPHMSEILRQSPHIIDIFMASGTSDLKAQSQFVLTSNDYENRLEALRRFVNEQLFSAYTKFLEGTFTAQAMQAQLTAIAERTLDLSIQIVCEDLGLRDIPITVLGLGKMGTQAMGPQSDLDLIFLFADDVDTEKSSKIVQRLRTTLTVKLREGIAYELDMRLRPSGRSGPPAVKLSAFYDHHMRRAHSWEHIALAPARIVAGDPSLGAEVMRVKSEIFAKQRDIPAFKKDAYAMFERLKSERLIETEKEIWRSKLRRGGLMEADYMRSCLIVTGAALSADFETAIEDWNELQSWERLLGLKTKPIKSTPKRFAQNIGVKTLKRRQEKLEKTVKEVTRTFFKDVDPDNIPAPASIVWKT
;
A
#
# COMPACT_ATOMS: atom_id res chain seq x y z
N MET A 1 11.61 -27.93 10.62
CA MET A 1 11.77 -29.39 10.67
C MET A 1 12.58 -29.83 9.46
N THR A 2 13.67 -30.53 9.69
CA THR A 2 14.47 -31.16 8.62
C THR A 2 13.86 -32.51 8.30
N ARG A 3 13.63 -32.82 7.04
CA ARG A 3 13.22 -34.16 6.65
C ARG A 3 14.46 -35.03 6.47
N PRO A 4 14.60 -36.15 7.20
CA PRO A 4 15.66 -37.10 6.95
C PRO A 4 15.47 -37.77 5.58
N ALA A 5 16.56 -38.19 4.97
CA ALA A 5 16.54 -39.09 3.81
C ALA A 5 15.88 -40.42 4.20
N LEU A 6 14.97 -40.93 3.35
CA LEU A 6 14.38 -42.23 3.58
C LEU A 6 15.41 -43.33 3.43
N ASN A 7 15.49 -44.23 4.40
CA ASN A 7 16.30 -45.44 4.34
C ASN A 7 15.57 -46.57 3.58
N ARG A 8 16.26 -47.67 3.32
CA ARG A 8 15.74 -48.82 2.57
C ARG A 8 14.46 -49.42 3.21
N ARG A 9 14.39 -49.47 4.56
CA ARG A 9 13.23 -49.95 5.28
C ARG A 9 12.01 -49.03 5.03
N GLN A 10 12.21 -47.73 5.14
CA GLN A 10 11.15 -46.75 4.92
C GLN A 10 10.65 -46.70 3.46
N ILE A 11 11.54 -46.92 2.47
CA ILE A 11 11.16 -47.08 1.07
C ILE A 11 10.24 -48.32 0.92
N GLY A 12 10.56 -49.42 1.61
CA GLY A 12 9.74 -50.64 1.62
C GLY A 12 8.32 -50.47 2.20
N LEU A 13 8.05 -49.39 2.94
CA LEU A 13 6.72 -49.03 3.44
C LEU A 13 5.82 -48.39 2.37
N SER A 14 6.40 -47.89 1.32
CA SER A 14 5.67 -47.34 0.18
C SER A 14 5.67 -48.35 -0.97
N PRO A 15 4.54 -48.98 -1.32
CA PRO A 15 4.43 -49.87 -2.48
C PRO A 15 4.89 -49.17 -3.78
N TYR A 16 4.64 -47.88 -3.92
CA TYR A 16 5.05 -47.11 -5.08
C TYR A 16 6.58 -46.92 -5.16
N LEU A 17 7.23 -46.50 -4.07
CA LEU A 17 8.69 -46.32 -4.05
C LEU A 17 9.42 -47.65 -4.13
N SER A 18 8.86 -48.72 -3.52
CA SER A 18 9.39 -50.09 -3.58
C SER A 18 9.41 -50.62 -5.03
N SER A 19 8.31 -50.47 -5.75
CA SER A 19 8.19 -50.87 -7.16
C SER A 19 9.23 -50.13 -8.03
N ILE A 20 9.41 -48.83 -7.85
CA ILE A 20 10.44 -48.08 -8.58
C ILE A 20 11.87 -48.55 -8.23
N TYR A 21 12.10 -48.86 -6.96
CA TYR A 21 13.40 -49.36 -6.50
C TYR A 21 13.73 -50.73 -7.10
N GLU A 22 12.75 -51.61 -7.20
CA GLU A 22 12.89 -52.93 -7.85
C GLU A 22 13.15 -52.83 -9.35
N GLU A 23 12.52 -51.92 -10.04
CA GLU A 23 12.62 -51.73 -11.49
C GLU A 23 13.90 -50.97 -11.91
N HIS A 24 14.29 -49.94 -11.16
CA HIS A 24 15.33 -49.02 -11.58
C HIS A 24 16.60 -49.03 -10.72
N GLY A 25 16.64 -49.81 -9.66
CA GLY A 25 17.76 -49.93 -8.74
C GLY A 25 17.94 -48.74 -7.82
N ASP A 26 19.20 -48.38 -7.52
CA ASP A 26 19.50 -47.37 -6.51
C ASP A 26 19.32 -45.92 -7.06
N SER A 27 19.39 -44.93 -6.16
CA SER A 27 19.17 -43.53 -6.50
C SER A 27 20.23 -42.98 -7.49
N HIS A 28 19.80 -42.04 -8.33
CA HIS A 28 20.65 -41.30 -9.25
C HIS A 28 20.84 -39.86 -8.74
N ALA A 29 21.90 -39.17 -9.23
CA ALA A 29 22.04 -37.76 -8.92
C ALA A 29 20.88 -36.93 -9.52
N LEU A 30 20.26 -36.08 -8.72
CA LEU A 30 19.13 -35.29 -9.17
C LEU A 30 19.48 -34.35 -10.34
N ASP A 31 20.67 -33.78 -10.34
CA ASP A 31 21.14 -32.90 -11.40
C ASP A 31 21.31 -33.62 -12.74
N ASP A 32 21.79 -34.88 -12.73
CA ASP A 32 21.93 -35.72 -13.94
C ASP A 32 20.54 -36.05 -14.51
N LEU A 33 19.59 -36.43 -13.65
CA LEU A 33 18.20 -36.68 -14.06
C LEU A 33 17.55 -35.44 -14.62
N TYR A 34 17.77 -34.29 -14.00
CA TYR A 34 17.28 -33.02 -14.49
C TYR A 34 17.84 -32.65 -15.86
N ALA A 35 19.15 -32.88 -16.07
CA ALA A 35 19.80 -32.64 -17.36
C ALA A 35 19.25 -33.55 -18.44
N SER A 36 18.99 -34.83 -18.13
CA SER A 36 18.49 -35.83 -19.10
C SER A 36 17.10 -35.50 -19.64
N VAL A 37 16.29 -34.73 -18.91
CA VAL A 37 14.94 -34.26 -19.39
C VAL A 37 15.06 -33.48 -20.70
N ARG A 38 16.13 -32.73 -20.93
CA ARG A 38 16.26 -31.83 -22.08
C ARG A 38 16.27 -32.57 -23.42
N THR A 39 16.75 -33.81 -23.43
CA THR A 39 16.89 -34.65 -24.64
C THR A 39 15.94 -35.84 -24.66
N ALA A 40 15.13 -36.00 -23.60
CA ALA A 40 14.20 -37.11 -23.46
C ALA A 40 13.12 -37.10 -24.54
N ASP A 41 12.72 -38.27 -25.01
CA ASP A 41 11.47 -38.47 -25.71
C ASP A 41 10.30 -38.73 -24.74
N ALA A 42 9.11 -38.95 -25.27
CA ALA A 42 7.91 -39.14 -24.47
C ALA A 42 7.95 -40.38 -23.55
N GLU A 43 8.55 -41.48 -23.99
CA GLU A 43 8.66 -42.72 -23.23
C GLU A 43 9.73 -42.59 -22.11
N THR A 44 10.85 -41.99 -22.44
CA THR A 44 11.94 -41.75 -21.50
C THR A 44 11.55 -40.82 -20.34
N LEU A 45 10.69 -39.83 -20.59
CA LEU A 45 10.22 -38.91 -19.55
C LEU A 45 9.58 -39.61 -18.36
N LEU A 46 8.83 -40.69 -18.59
CA LEU A 46 8.18 -41.43 -17.52
C LEU A 46 9.22 -42.13 -16.62
N SER A 47 10.19 -42.79 -17.23
CA SER A 47 11.30 -43.47 -16.51
C SER A 47 12.15 -42.45 -15.70
N ILE A 48 12.45 -41.29 -16.30
CA ILE A 48 13.20 -40.23 -15.61
C ILE A 48 12.39 -39.72 -14.39
N LYS A 49 11.09 -39.53 -14.52
CA LYS A 49 10.23 -39.09 -13.40
C LYS A 49 10.23 -40.11 -12.27
N ALA A 50 10.14 -41.41 -12.56
CA ALA A 50 10.17 -42.46 -11.56
C ALA A 50 11.52 -42.45 -10.78
N LYS A 51 12.64 -42.43 -11.52
CA LYS A 51 13.99 -42.32 -10.92
C LYS A 51 14.17 -41.04 -10.10
N PHE A 52 13.60 -39.90 -10.59
CA PHE A 52 13.69 -38.64 -9.87
C PHE A 52 12.88 -38.69 -8.56
N ALA A 53 11.67 -39.29 -8.57
CA ALA A 53 10.86 -39.47 -7.37
C ALA A 53 11.57 -40.30 -6.28
N LEU A 54 12.21 -41.40 -6.69
CA LEU A 54 13.01 -42.23 -5.78
C LEU A 54 14.22 -41.47 -5.25
N SER A 55 14.97 -40.81 -6.09
CA SER A 55 16.15 -40.02 -5.70
C SER A 55 15.78 -38.85 -4.78
N LEU A 56 14.65 -38.15 -5.08
CA LEU A 56 14.14 -37.10 -4.23
C LEU A 56 13.76 -37.60 -2.83
N SER A 57 13.15 -38.82 -2.72
CA SER A 57 12.81 -39.42 -1.43
C SER A 57 14.02 -39.76 -0.58
N LYS A 58 15.13 -40.10 -1.20
CA LYS A 58 16.43 -40.43 -0.55
C LYS A 58 17.30 -39.20 -0.26
N THR A 59 16.93 -38.03 -0.75
CA THR A 59 17.72 -36.81 -0.52
C THR A 59 17.36 -36.20 0.84
N LYS A 60 18.39 -35.83 1.60
CA LYS A 60 18.23 -35.10 2.86
C LYS A 60 18.05 -33.63 2.55
N PHE A 61 16.92 -33.06 2.95
CA PHE A 61 16.63 -31.63 2.82
C PHE A 61 16.72 -30.93 4.17
N THR A 62 17.29 -29.73 4.15
CA THR A 62 17.42 -28.89 5.35
C THR A 62 16.12 -28.18 5.67
N THR A 63 15.30 -27.89 4.66
CA THR A 63 14.00 -27.27 4.78
C THR A 63 12.97 -27.99 3.91
N PHE A 64 11.70 -27.84 4.23
CA PHE A 64 10.62 -28.44 3.44
C PHE A 64 10.46 -27.76 2.08
N ASP A 65 10.72 -26.45 1.99
CA ASP A 65 10.62 -25.70 0.74
C ASP A 65 11.52 -26.27 -0.36
N ASP A 66 12.65 -26.84 0.04
CA ASP A 66 13.61 -27.44 -0.90
C ASP A 66 12.96 -28.56 -1.73
N ILE A 67 12.11 -29.41 -1.11
CA ILE A 67 11.44 -30.52 -1.82
C ILE A 67 10.46 -29.97 -2.84
N GLY A 68 9.54 -29.09 -2.43
CA GLY A 68 8.53 -28.52 -3.31
C GLY A 68 9.17 -27.74 -4.46
N GLN A 69 10.24 -27.01 -4.18
CA GLN A 69 10.99 -26.25 -5.19
C GLN A 69 11.70 -27.17 -6.18
N VAL A 70 12.41 -28.21 -5.70
CA VAL A 70 13.10 -29.17 -6.56
C VAL A 70 12.11 -29.93 -7.44
N TRP A 71 10.99 -30.38 -6.86
CA TRP A 71 9.93 -31.06 -7.60
C TRP A 71 9.25 -30.13 -8.64
N SER A 72 9.03 -28.85 -8.31
CA SER A 72 8.50 -27.87 -9.24
C SER A 72 9.45 -27.55 -10.39
N ARG A 73 10.77 -27.44 -10.14
CA ARG A 73 11.76 -27.26 -11.20
C ARG A 73 11.82 -28.45 -12.15
N PHE A 74 11.69 -29.66 -11.61
CA PHE A 74 11.59 -30.86 -12.43
C PHE A 74 10.32 -30.85 -13.29
N ALA A 75 9.18 -30.43 -12.73
CA ALA A 75 7.93 -30.24 -13.47
C ALA A 75 8.08 -29.21 -14.59
N ASP A 76 8.75 -28.08 -14.32
CA ASP A 76 9.00 -27.06 -15.35
C ASP A 76 9.83 -27.62 -16.52
N ALA A 77 10.90 -28.36 -16.23
CA ALA A 77 11.72 -28.96 -17.27
C ALA A 77 10.94 -29.97 -18.12
N THR A 78 10.14 -30.81 -17.49
CA THR A 78 9.31 -31.81 -18.20
C THR A 78 8.20 -31.17 -19.00
N LEU A 79 7.53 -30.12 -18.46
CA LEU A 79 6.53 -29.33 -19.19
C LEU A 79 7.12 -28.62 -20.40
N HIS A 80 8.30 -28.01 -20.23
CA HIS A 80 8.99 -27.34 -21.32
C HIS A 80 9.34 -28.34 -22.44
N ARG A 81 9.89 -29.51 -22.08
CA ARG A 81 10.23 -30.56 -23.03
C ARG A 81 9.01 -31.16 -23.71
N ALA A 82 7.95 -31.44 -22.95
CA ALA A 82 6.69 -31.94 -23.51
C ALA A 82 6.05 -30.94 -24.50
N THR A 83 6.18 -29.63 -24.22
CA THR A 83 5.69 -28.58 -25.13
C THR A 83 6.47 -28.57 -26.44
N GLN A 84 7.80 -28.76 -26.40
CA GLN A 84 8.64 -28.86 -27.58
C GLN A 84 8.26 -30.08 -28.42
N LEU A 85 8.19 -31.27 -27.80
CA LEU A 85 7.81 -32.53 -28.48
C LEU A 85 6.41 -32.42 -29.11
N ALA A 86 5.45 -31.88 -28.39
CA ALA A 86 4.09 -31.69 -28.89
C ALA A 86 4.02 -30.71 -30.07
N TRP A 87 4.84 -29.66 -30.04
CA TRP A 87 4.97 -28.70 -31.13
C TRP A 87 5.57 -29.37 -32.36
N GLU A 88 6.64 -30.13 -32.24
CA GLU A 88 7.27 -30.87 -33.33
C GLU A 88 6.26 -31.79 -34.00
N GLN A 89 5.47 -32.56 -33.23
CA GLN A 89 4.41 -33.43 -33.73
C GLN A 89 3.30 -32.66 -34.43
N ALA A 90 2.88 -31.51 -33.84
CA ALA A 90 1.84 -30.67 -34.45
C ALA A 90 2.34 -30.00 -35.72
N ALA A 91 3.58 -29.53 -35.75
CA ALA A 91 4.20 -28.92 -36.93
C ALA A 91 4.28 -29.90 -38.11
N MET A 92 4.65 -31.16 -37.87
CA MET A 92 4.62 -32.23 -38.89
C MET A 92 3.19 -32.47 -39.39
N ARG A 93 2.21 -32.64 -38.50
CA ARG A 93 0.80 -32.86 -38.86
C ARG A 93 0.21 -31.73 -39.69
N HIS A 94 0.51 -30.50 -39.33
CA HIS A 94 -0.04 -29.31 -39.98
C HIS A 94 0.86 -28.69 -41.04
N ARG A 95 1.98 -29.34 -41.40
CA ARG A 95 2.97 -28.89 -42.39
C ARG A 95 3.44 -27.46 -42.14
N LEU A 96 3.90 -27.18 -40.89
CA LEU A 96 4.47 -25.91 -40.50
C LEU A 96 6.00 -25.98 -40.62
N LYS A 97 6.65 -24.82 -40.74
CA LYS A 97 8.10 -24.74 -40.66
C LYS A 97 8.53 -25.00 -39.19
N LEU A 98 9.39 -25.97 -38.97
CA LEU A 98 10.00 -26.22 -37.68
C LEU A 98 10.99 -25.10 -37.37
N SER A 99 10.86 -24.51 -36.22
CA SER A 99 11.88 -23.65 -35.59
C SER A 99 12.68 -24.48 -34.58
N CYS A 100 14.00 -24.36 -34.64
CA CYS A 100 14.84 -24.97 -33.59
C CYS A 100 14.70 -24.19 -32.29
N GLY A 101 14.33 -24.88 -31.20
CA GLY A 101 14.23 -24.26 -29.87
C GLY A 101 12.80 -24.12 -29.33
N PRO A 102 12.60 -23.27 -28.32
CA PRO A 102 11.27 -23.06 -27.74
C PRO A 102 10.28 -22.52 -28.77
N VAL A 103 9.02 -22.91 -28.63
CA VAL A 103 7.95 -22.52 -29.57
C VAL A 103 7.70 -21.02 -29.45
N PRO A 104 8.05 -20.20 -30.47
CA PRO A 104 7.83 -18.75 -30.33
C PRO A 104 6.37 -18.43 -30.11
N GLY A 105 6.10 -17.56 -29.17
CA GLY A 105 4.78 -17.04 -28.86
C GLY A 105 3.83 -17.99 -28.14
N LEU A 106 4.09 -19.28 -28.03
CA LEU A 106 3.26 -20.21 -27.24
C LEU A 106 3.90 -20.46 -25.88
N PHE A 107 3.17 -20.25 -24.80
CA PHE A 107 3.66 -20.46 -23.45
C PHE A 107 2.61 -21.06 -22.52
N LEU A 108 3.09 -21.71 -21.45
CA LEU A 108 2.29 -22.30 -20.40
C LEU A 108 2.48 -21.53 -19.11
N LEU A 109 1.38 -21.15 -18.48
CA LEU A 109 1.35 -20.63 -17.12
C LEU A 109 1.00 -21.77 -16.15
N GLY A 110 1.86 -22.00 -15.17
CA GLY A 110 1.59 -22.87 -14.02
C GLY A 110 0.91 -22.08 -12.91
N LEU A 111 -0.13 -22.65 -12.33
CA LEU A 111 -0.91 -22.05 -11.25
C LEU A 111 -0.85 -22.93 -9.99
N GLY A 112 -1.58 -22.55 -8.97
CA GLY A 112 -1.72 -23.32 -7.74
C GLY A 112 -0.38 -23.67 -7.08
N LYS A 113 -0.18 -24.96 -6.80
CA LYS A 113 1.06 -25.46 -6.18
C LYS A 113 2.27 -25.39 -7.12
N LEU A 114 2.06 -25.63 -8.42
CA LEU A 114 3.11 -25.50 -9.42
C LEU A 114 3.57 -24.05 -9.54
N GLY A 115 2.62 -23.13 -9.64
CA GLY A 115 2.90 -21.68 -9.67
C GLY A 115 3.62 -21.19 -8.43
N GLY A 116 3.22 -21.66 -7.25
CA GLY A 116 3.85 -21.35 -5.97
C GLY A 116 5.22 -22.00 -5.72
N GLN A 117 5.72 -22.81 -6.66
CA GLN A 117 6.93 -23.63 -6.49
C GLN A 117 6.86 -24.53 -5.24
N ASP A 118 5.67 -25.10 -5.02
CA ASP A 118 5.33 -25.85 -3.82
C ASP A 118 4.59 -27.15 -4.18
N LEU A 119 5.09 -27.81 -5.25
CA LEU A 119 4.46 -28.99 -5.79
C LEU A 119 4.57 -30.18 -4.85
N ASN A 120 3.49 -30.94 -4.71
CA ASN A 120 3.49 -32.18 -3.93
C ASN A 120 4.03 -33.36 -4.72
N PHE A 121 4.32 -34.44 -3.99
CA PHE A 121 4.84 -35.68 -4.56
C PHE A 121 3.89 -36.27 -5.63
N SER A 122 2.57 -36.31 -5.38
CA SER A 122 1.54 -36.73 -6.33
C SER A 122 0.51 -35.63 -6.57
N SER A 123 0.94 -34.52 -7.17
CA SER A 123 0.09 -33.38 -7.48
C SER A 123 -0.35 -33.36 -8.95
N ASP A 124 -1.52 -32.79 -9.21
CA ASP A 124 -1.87 -32.34 -10.54
C ASP A 124 -1.08 -31.07 -10.88
N VAL A 125 -0.85 -30.83 -12.16
CA VAL A 125 -0.31 -29.56 -12.66
C VAL A 125 -1.43 -28.73 -13.27
N ASP A 126 -1.75 -27.61 -12.60
CA ASP A 126 -2.75 -26.65 -13.07
C ASP A 126 -2.13 -25.73 -14.12
N LEU A 127 -2.66 -25.76 -15.35
CA LEU A 127 -2.07 -25.07 -16.50
C LEU A 127 -3.06 -24.15 -17.20
N ILE A 128 -2.54 -23.02 -17.71
CA ILE A 128 -3.17 -22.19 -18.72
C ILE A 128 -2.23 -22.07 -19.91
N ALA A 129 -2.71 -22.36 -21.11
CA ALA A 129 -1.95 -22.18 -22.35
C ALA A 129 -2.40 -20.92 -23.06
N LEU A 130 -1.44 -20.06 -23.36
CA LEU A 130 -1.68 -18.82 -24.10
C LEU A 130 -0.71 -18.70 -25.27
N PHE A 131 -1.14 -18.01 -26.32
CA PHE A 131 -0.29 -17.70 -27.46
C PHE A 131 -0.37 -16.22 -27.86
N ASP A 132 0.75 -15.69 -28.30
CA ASP A 132 0.84 -14.39 -28.93
C ASP A 132 0.64 -14.53 -30.44
N PRO A 133 -0.45 -13.97 -31.01
CA PRO A 133 -0.74 -14.11 -32.43
C PRO A 133 0.32 -13.54 -33.38
N GLU A 134 1.08 -12.55 -32.94
CA GLU A 134 2.09 -11.86 -33.75
C GLU A 134 3.39 -12.67 -33.86
N THR A 135 3.72 -13.44 -32.83
CA THR A 135 4.99 -14.19 -32.78
C THR A 135 4.82 -15.68 -33.01
N LEU A 136 3.62 -16.25 -32.87
CA LEU A 136 3.37 -17.66 -33.13
C LEU A 136 3.56 -17.97 -34.65
N PRO A 137 4.49 -18.90 -35.00
CA PRO A 137 4.83 -19.16 -36.41
C PRO A 137 3.75 -19.99 -37.13
N VAL A 138 2.51 -19.58 -37.01
CA VAL A 138 1.32 -20.19 -37.64
C VAL A 138 0.57 -19.11 -38.39
N PRO A 139 0.38 -19.23 -39.71
CA PRO A 139 -0.46 -18.29 -40.46
C PRO A 139 -1.90 -18.25 -39.92
N GLU A 140 -2.50 -17.07 -39.87
CA GLU A 140 -3.89 -16.88 -39.39
C GLU A 140 -4.87 -17.76 -40.16
N THR A 141 -4.64 -17.94 -41.50
CA THR A 141 -5.45 -18.77 -42.38
C THR A 141 -5.51 -20.23 -41.97
N LYS A 142 -4.57 -20.70 -41.16
CA LYS A 142 -4.55 -22.08 -40.64
C LYS A 142 -5.19 -22.21 -39.24
N GLY A 143 -5.71 -21.14 -38.66
CA GLY A 143 -6.37 -21.17 -37.36
C GLY A 143 -5.41 -21.36 -36.19
N GLN A 144 -4.69 -20.32 -35.84
CA GLN A 144 -3.67 -20.32 -34.75
C GLN A 144 -4.17 -20.96 -33.44
N ALA A 145 -5.40 -20.63 -33.00
CA ALA A 145 -5.98 -21.19 -31.79
C ALA A 145 -6.24 -22.70 -31.86
N TYR A 146 -6.57 -23.20 -33.03
CA TYR A 146 -6.77 -24.64 -33.26
C TYR A 146 -5.44 -25.38 -33.13
N ILE A 147 -4.40 -24.90 -33.78
CA ILE A 147 -3.06 -25.52 -33.74
C ILE A 147 -2.44 -25.43 -32.34
N ALA A 148 -2.54 -24.28 -31.70
CA ALA A 148 -2.08 -24.13 -30.32
C ALA A 148 -2.82 -25.08 -29.35
N SER A 149 -4.13 -25.27 -29.55
CA SER A 149 -4.90 -26.23 -28.74
C SER A 149 -4.53 -27.68 -29.07
N ASP A 150 -4.11 -27.98 -30.30
CA ASP A 150 -3.62 -29.30 -30.69
C ASP A 150 -2.26 -29.63 -30.02
N VAL A 151 -1.41 -28.64 -29.92
CA VAL A 151 -0.15 -28.74 -29.09
C VAL A 151 -0.48 -29.03 -27.62
N CYS A 152 -1.45 -28.34 -27.01
CA CYS A 152 -1.85 -28.63 -25.62
C CYS A 152 -2.38 -30.06 -25.42
N LYS A 153 -3.12 -30.60 -26.42
CA LYS A 153 -3.54 -32.01 -26.40
C LYS A 153 -2.33 -32.93 -26.47
N GLY A 154 -1.35 -32.61 -27.32
CA GLY A 154 -0.06 -33.32 -27.40
C GLY A 154 0.69 -33.33 -26.09
N VAL A 155 0.80 -32.16 -25.41
CA VAL A 155 1.39 -32.04 -24.06
C VAL A 155 0.70 -32.99 -23.08
N THR A 156 -0.63 -33.01 -23.06
CA THR A 156 -1.40 -33.91 -22.19
C THR A 156 -1.10 -35.38 -22.50
N GLN A 157 -1.04 -35.77 -23.79
CA GLN A 157 -0.78 -37.15 -24.21
C GLN A 157 0.64 -37.61 -23.84
N ILE A 158 1.64 -36.72 -23.90
CA ILE A 158 3.02 -36.99 -23.51
C ILE A 158 3.16 -37.16 -22.00
N LEU A 159 2.52 -36.27 -21.24
CA LEU A 159 2.64 -36.28 -19.78
C LEU A 159 1.70 -37.30 -19.10
N GLN A 160 0.60 -37.65 -19.74
CA GLN A 160 -0.42 -38.57 -19.25
C GLN A 160 -0.84 -39.53 -20.37
N PRO A 161 0.04 -40.50 -20.77
CA PRO A 161 -0.24 -41.43 -21.84
C PRO A 161 -1.38 -42.40 -21.47
N ARG A 162 -2.33 -42.58 -22.35
CA ARG A 162 -3.46 -43.51 -22.11
C ARG A 162 -3.05 -44.99 -22.15
N SER A 163 -1.92 -45.28 -22.70
CA SER A 163 -1.38 -46.62 -22.88
C SER A 163 -0.55 -47.12 -21.70
N ALA A 164 -0.18 -46.24 -20.75
CA ALA A 164 0.62 -46.58 -19.60
C ALA A 164 -0.21 -46.50 -18.30
N PRO A 165 0.04 -47.37 -17.32
CA PRO A 165 -0.60 -47.30 -15.99
C PRO A 165 -0.13 -46.07 -15.23
N ASP A 166 1.09 -45.58 -15.50
CA ASP A 166 1.74 -44.46 -14.86
C ASP A 166 1.73 -43.19 -15.73
N PHE A 167 2.01 -42.05 -15.11
CA PHE A 167 2.03 -40.73 -15.73
C PHE A 167 3.23 -39.91 -15.25
N VAL A 168 3.68 -38.97 -16.10
CA VAL A 168 4.63 -37.95 -15.67
C VAL A 168 3.91 -36.97 -14.76
N TRP A 169 2.86 -36.33 -15.25
CA TRP A 169 1.96 -35.44 -14.50
C TRP A 169 0.51 -35.62 -14.94
N ARG A 170 -0.42 -35.52 -13.99
CA ARG A 170 -1.84 -35.30 -14.31
C ARG A 170 -2.02 -33.84 -14.65
N VAL A 171 -2.55 -33.54 -15.86
CA VAL A 171 -2.68 -32.19 -16.38
C VAL A 171 -4.10 -31.66 -16.20
N ASP A 172 -4.23 -30.51 -15.54
CA ASP A 172 -5.50 -29.83 -15.32
C ASP A 172 -5.57 -28.49 -16.05
N TRP A 173 -6.51 -28.40 -17.03
CA TRP A 173 -6.78 -27.19 -17.82
C TRP A 173 -8.02 -26.42 -17.36
N ARG A 174 -8.64 -26.76 -16.22
CA ARG A 174 -9.93 -26.18 -15.78
C ARG A 174 -9.84 -24.71 -15.40
N LEU A 175 -8.67 -24.22 -15.00
CA LEU A 175 -8.45 -22.82 -14.60
C LEU A 175 -8.31 -21.86 -15.80
N ARG A 176 -8.35 -22.34 -17.04
CA ARG A 176 -8.23 -21.49 -18.23
C ARG A 176 -9.43 -20.52 -18.37
N PRO A 177 -9.22 -19.31 -18.94
CA PRO A 177 -10.33 -18.42 -19.30
C PRO A 177 -11.35 -19.13 -20.20
N GLU A 178 -12.64 -18.90 -19.96
CA GLU A 178 -13.74 -19.47 -20.78
C GLU A 178 -13.65 -20.98 -20.96
N SER A 179 -13.67 -21.74 -19.87
CA SER A 179 -13.51 -23.20 -19.90
C SER A 179 -14.58 -23.96 -20.71
N SER A 180 -15.72 -23.35 -21.00
CA SER A 180 -16.80 -23.92 -21.80
C SER A 180 -16.81 -23.35 -23.23
N GLY A 181 -16.71 -24.23 -24.25
CA GLY A 181 -16.88 -23.88 -25.67
C GLY A 181 -15.66 -23.32 -26.39
N THR A 182 -14.51 -23.16 -25.72
CA THR A 182 -13.25 -22.70 -26.34
C THR A 182 -12.19 -23.79 -26.38
N GLY A 183 -11.20 -23.65 -27.27
CA GLY A 183 -10.01 -24.51 -27.28
C GLY A 183 -9.20 -24.50 -25.99
N LEU A 184 -8.18 -25.37 -25.90
CA LEU A 184 -7.29 -25.40 -24.70
C LEU A 184 -6.35 -24.21 -24.64
N ALA A 185 -6.03 -23.58 -25.77
CA ALA A 185 -5.18 -22.38 -25.84
C ALA A 185 -5.98 -21.17 -26.32
N LEU A 186 -5.71 -20.00 -25.72
CA LEU A 186 -6.30 -18.71 -26.11
C LEU A 186 -5.20 -17.73 -26.52
N SER A 187 -5.54 -16.74 -27.38
CA SER A 187 -4.64 -15.62 -27.62
C SER A 187 -4.51 -14.73 -26.39
N THR A 188 -3.34 -14.12 -26.23
CA THR A 188 -3.08 -13.17 -25.13
C THR A 188 -4.11 -12.06 -25.06
N ALA A 189 -4.51 -11.48 -26.22
CA ALA A 189 -5.52 -10.42 -26.27
C ALA A 189 -6.90 -10.87 -25.77
N LYS A 190 -7.33 -12.11 -26.12
CA LYS A 190 -8.60 -12.66 -25.62
C LYS A 190 -8.54 -12.93 -24.12
N ALA A 191 -7.41 -13.45 -23.63
CA ALA A 191 -7.20 -13.70 -22.21
C ALA A 191 -7.24 -12.39 -21.41
N GLU A 192 -6.54 -11.35 -21.87
CA GLU A 192 -6.57 -10.01 -21.26
C GLU A 192 -8.00 -9.46 -21.21
N SER A 193 -8.70 -9.46 -22.33
CA SER A 193 -10.11 -9.03 -22.40
C SER A 193 -11.00 -9.80 -21.42
N PHE A 194 -10.83 -11.11 -21.32
CA PHE A 194 -11.57 -11.92 -20.35
C PHE A 194 -11.29 -11.50 -18.91
N TYR A 195 -10.02 -11.37 -18.53
CA TYR A 195 -9.65 -11.04 -17.15
C TYR A 195 -10.09 -9.63 -16.76
N PHE A 196 -9.97 -8.64 -17.63
CA PHE A 196 -10.37 -7.27 -17.29
C PHE A 196 -11.90 -7.06 -17.28
N PHE A 197 -12.68 -7.78 -18.07
CA PHE A 197 -14.10 -7.46 -18.26
C PHE A 197 -15.08 -8.56 -17.81
N ARG A 198 -14.65 -9.83 -17.71
CA ARG A 198 -15.53 -10.98 -17.45
C ARG A 198 -15.06 -11.92 -16.35
N SER A 199 -13.93 -11.62 -15.71
CA SER A 199 -13.38 -12.49 -14.69
C SER A 199 -14.21 -12.48 -13.41
N LEU A 200 -14.18 -13.61 -12.72
CA LEU A 200 -14.68 -13.76 -11.36
C LEU A 200 -13.55 -13.55 -10.36
N PRO A 201 -13.88 -13.23 -9.08
CA PRO A 201 -12.90 -12.92 -8.04
C PRO A 201 -11.80 -13.96 -7.85
N TRP A 202 -12.15 -15.24 -7.92
CA TRP A 202 -11.20 -16.33 -7.74
C TRP A 202 -10.12 -16.40 -8.85
N HIS A 203 -10.38 -15.82 -10.03
CA HIS A 203 -9.38 -15.74 -11.10
C HIS A 203 -8.18 -14.89 -10.70
N ARG A 204 -8.39 -13.82 -9.90
CA ARG A 204 -7.28 -13.01 -9.35
C ARG A 204 -6.42 -13.82 -8.40
N LEU A 205 -7.05 -14.59 -7.50
CA LEU A 205 -6.35 -15.49 -6.58
C LEU A 205 -5.54 -16.56 -7.33
N ALA A 206 -6.09 -17.11 -8.41
CA ALA A 206 -5.38 -18.07 -9.24
C ALA A 206 -4.17 -17.44 -9.91
N LEU A 207 -4.32 -16.25 -10.51
CA LEU A 207 -3.23 -15.54 -11.19
C LEU A 207 -2.16 -14.99 -10.26
N MET A 208 -2.44 -14.76 -8.99
CA MET A 208 -1.41 -14.38 -8.02
C MET A 208 -0.24 -15.38 -7.92
N LYS A 209 -0.54 -16.66 -8.14
CA LYS A 209 0.46 -17.72 -8.14
C LYS A 209 0.96 -18.08 -9.54
N ALA A 210 0.49 -17.38 -10.58
CA ALA A 210 0.87 -17.69 -11.95
C ALA A 210 2.35 -17.38 -12.21
N ARG A 211 3.04 -18.31 -12.88
CA ARG A 211 4.38 -18.13 -13.44
C ARG A 211 4.52 -18.93 -14.74
N VAL A 212 5.47 -18.54 -15.56
CA VAL A 212 5.71 -19.25 -16.83
C VAL A 212 6.47 -20.54 -16.51
N VAL A 213 5.96 -21.67 -17.01
CA VAL A 213 6.51 -23.03 -16.74
C VAL A 213 6.90 -23.79 -18.01
N GLY A 214 6.63 -23.26 -19.20
CA GLY A 214 7.02 -23.90 -20.46
C GLY A 214 6.73 -23.07 -21.68
N GLY A 215 7.30 -23.41 -22.80
CA GLY A 215 7.18 -22.69 -24.06
C GLY A 215 8.03 -21.43 -24.15
N ASP A 216 7.51 -20.35 -24.71
CA ASP A 216 8.19 -19.05 -24.82
C ASP A 216 8.12 -18.28 -23.48
N ILE A 217 9.18 -18.41 -22.69
CA ILE A 217 9.27 -17.78 -21.36
C ILE A 217 9.14 -16.27 -21.47
N ALA A 218 9.82 -15.65 -22.44
CA ALA A 218 9.81 -14.18 -22.57
C ALA A 218 8.42 -13.63 -22.95
N ALA A 219 7.67 -14.33 -23.81
CA ALA A 219 6.30 -13.96 -24.15
C ALA A 219 5.38 -14.09 -22.94
N GLY A 220 5.55 -15.16 -22.15
CA GLY A 220 4.79 -15.36 -20.91
C GLY A 220 5.05 -14.31 -19.85
N GLU A 221 6.30 -13.92 -19.63
CA GLU A 221 6.68 -12.85 -18.68
C GLU A 221 6.10 -11.49 -19.13
N ARG A 222 6.14 -11.17 -20.41
CA ARG A 222 5.48 -9.96 -20.95
C ARG A 222 3.98 -9.96 -20.67
N PHE A 223 3.31 -11.11 -20.85
CA PHE A 223 1.90 -11.23 -20.54
C PHE A 223 1.62 -11.02 -19.04
N LEU A 224 2.36 -11.68 -18.13
CA LEU A 224 2.19 -11.51 -16.70
C LEU A 224 2.42 -10.07 -16.24
N SER A 225 3.40 -9.37 -16.83
CA SER A 225 3.64 -7.95 -16.58
C SER A 225 2.44 -7.07 -16.97
N ARG A 226 1.82 -7.34 -18.12
CA ARG A 226 0.58 -6.63 -18.49
C ARG A 226 -0.61 -6.94 -17.59
N MET A 227 -0.62 -8.12 -16.95
CA MET A 227 -1.68 -8.53 -16.01
C MET A 227 -1.47 -7.99 -14.58
N GLU A 228 -0.31 -7.40 -14.25
CA GLU A 228 -0.05 -6.85 -12.91
C GLU A 228 -1.14 -5.88 -12.43
N PRO A 229 -1.65 -4.91 -13.23
CA PRO A 229 -2.71 -4.01 -12.78
C PRO A 229 -4.04 -4.71 -12.47
N PHE A 230 -4.31 -5.84 -13.13
CA PHE A 230 -5.47 -6.67 -12.83
C PHE A 230 -5.29 -7.43 -11.52
N ILE A 231 -4.13 -8.06 -11.31
CA ILE A 231 -3.85 -8.89 -10.13
C ILE A 231 -3.66 -8.01 -8.89
N TRP A 232 -2.83 -6.98 -8.99
CA TRP A 232 -2.36 -6.14 -7.90
C TRP A 232 -2.94 -4.74 -8.00
N ARG A 233 -4.25 -4.62 -7.74
CA ARG A 233 -4.93 -3.32 -7.75
C ARG A 233 -4.38 -2.43 -6.66
N ARG A 234 -3.94 -1.22 -7.04
CA ARG A 234 -3.38 -0.25 -6.10
C ARG A 234 -4.42 0.25 -5.08
N ASN A 235 -5.62 0.50 -5.53
CA ASN A 235 -6.74 0.84 -4.67
C ASN A 235 -7.55 -0.43 -4.45
N LEU A 236 -7.80 -0.74 -3.17
CA LEU A 236 -8.68 -1.84 -2.82
C LEU A 236 -10.03 -1.61 -3.51
N ASP A 237 -10.36 -2.50 -4.41
CA ASP A 237 -11.72 -2.65 -4.85
C ASP A 237 -12.46 -3.34 -3.72
N PHE A 238 -13.42 -2.66 -3.11
CA PHE A 238 -14.17 -3.20 -1.97
C PHE A 238 -14.94 -4.46 -2.32
N THR A 239 -15.24 -4.67 -3.61
CA THR A 239 -15.70 -5.96 -4.10
C THR A 239 -14.70 -7.07 -3.76
N THR A 240 -13.40 -6.79 -3.73
CA THR A 240 -12.37 -7.78 -3.37
C THR A 240 -12.52 -8.26 -1.91
N LEU A 241 -12.84 -7.39 -0.97
CA LEU A 241 -13.04 -7.79 0.43
C LEU A 241 -14.34 -8.58 0.61
N ASP A 242 -15.42 -8.16 -0.04
CA ASP A 242 -16.67 -8.91 -0.08
C ASP A 242 -16.49 -10.27 -0.77
N GLU A 243 -15.69 -10.31 -1.82
CA GLU A 243 -15.30 -11.50 -2.55
C GLU A 243 -14.45 -12.44 -1.69
N LEU A 244 -13.45 -11.93 -0.99
CA LEU A 244 -12.64 -12.70 -0.04
C LEU A 244 -13.49 -13.24 1.11
N ALA A 245 -14.44 -12.45 1.58
CA ALA A 245 -15.35 -12.85 2.63
C ALA A 245 -16.36 -13.89 2.15
N ALA A 246 -16.92 -13.73 0.95
CA ALA A 246 -17.75 -14.75 0.32
C ALA A 246 -16.96 -16.06 0.08
N LEU A 247 -15.70 -15.94 -0.32
CA LEU A 247 -14.82 -17.10 -0.47
C LEU A 247 -14.49 -17.75 0.87
N LYS A 248 -14.24 -16.96 1.94
CA LYS A 248 -14.08 -17.48 3.31
C LYS A 248 -15.35 -18.23 3.75
N ALA A 249 -16.53 -17.65 3.53
CA ALA A 249 -17.80 -18.28 3.84
C ALA A 249 -17.99 -19.58 3.04
N ARG A 250 -17.61 -19.59 1.77
CA ARG A 250 -17.62 -20.77 0.93
C ARG A 250 -16.65 -21.84 1.42
N ILE A 251 -15.43 -21.48 1.80
CA ILE A 251 -14.45 -22.38 2.42
C ILE A 251 -15.03 -23.00 3.71
N ASN A 252 -15.74 -22.23 4.52
CA ASN A 252 -16.38 -22.71 5.73
C ASN A 252 -17.56 -23.65 5.46
N ASN A 253 -18.26 -23.49 4.35
CA ASN A 253 -19.50 -24.22 4.02
C ASN A 253 -19.27 -25.41 3.06
N GLU A 254 -18.18 -25.37 2.26
CA GLU A 254 -17.82 -26.47 1.36
C GLU A 254 -16.95 -27.50 2.09
N HIS A 255 -17.56 -28.58 2.54
CA HIS A 255 -16.88 -29.82 2.91
C HIS A 255 -16.88 -30.76 1.70
N PRO A 256 -15.78 -30.89 0.94
CA PRO A 256 -15.67 -31.91 -0.09
C PRO A 256 -15.36 -33.26 0.58
N GLY A 257 -16.36 -34.06 0.76
CA GLY A 257 -16.20 -35.43 1.28
C GLY A 257 -17.50 -36.15 1.63
N LEU A 258 -18.62 -35.43 1.72
CA LEU A 258 -19.91 -36.07 1.95
C LEU A 258 -20.89 -35.66 0.85
N GLN A 259 -21.02 -36.53 -0.16
CA GLN A 259 -22.11 -36.47 -1.16
C GLN A 259 -23.49 -36.79 -0.53
N TYR A 260 -23.54 -37.08 0.77
CA TYR A 260 -24.75 -37.39 1.49
C TYR A 260 -24.78 -36.67 2.85
N GLU A 261 -25.85 -35.91 3.04
CA GLU A 261 -26.32 -35.25 4.24
C GLU A 261 -25.71 -33.86 4.60
N ARG A 262 -26.61 -32.93 4.88
CA ARG A 262 -26.40 -31.64 5.55
C ARG A 262 -25.87 -31.89 6.98
N ALA A 263 -24.63 -32.30 7.10
CA ALA A 263 -23.97 -32.44 8.40
C ALA A 263 -23.41 -31.09 8.86
N ALA A 264 -23.53 -30.85 10.14
CA ALA A 264 -22.90 -29.74 10.84
C ALA A 264 -21.39 -29.68 10.53
N PRO A 265 -20.78 -28.50 10.53
CA PRO A 265 -19.36 -28.36 10.22
C PRO A 265 -18.54 -29.29 11.13
N ASP A 266 -17.63 -30.08 10.51
CA ASP A 266 -16.78 -31.08 11.17
C ASP A 266 -16.04 -30.46 12.37
N PRO A 267 -16.34 -30.83 13.62
CA PRO A 267 -15.65 -30.29 14.78
C PRO A 267 -14.16 -30.67 14.71
N ILE A 268 -13.28 -29.77 15.15
CA ILE A 268 -11.86 -30.13 15.32
C ILE A 268 -11.80 -31.16 16.44
N THR A 269 -11.64 -32.44 16.06
CA THR A 269 -11.56 -33.57 16.99
C THR A 269 -10.12 -33.96 17.30
N PRO A 270 -9.83 -34.53 18.46
CA PRO A 270 -8.51 -35.08 18.80
C PRO A 270 -8.04 -36.21 17.89
N ASN A 271 -8.96 -36.97 17.28
CA ASN A 271 -8.58 -38.05 16.36
C ASN A 271 -8.18 -37.46 14.98
N ALA A 272 -6.99 -37.81 14.53
CA ALA A 272 -6.44 -37.34 13.26
C ALA A 272 -6.85 -38.19 12.05
N SER A 273 -7.17 -39.49 12.25
CA SER A 273 -7.53 -40.41 11.16
C SER A 273 -8.78 -39.94 10.41
N GLY A 274 -8.76 -39.99 9.11
CA GLY A 274 -9.84 -39.50 8.26
C GLY A 274 -9.84 -37.99 8.04
N PHE A 275 -8.98 -37.22 8.71
CA PHE A 275 -8.88 -35.78 8.51
C PHE A 275 -8.30 -35.44 7.13
N ASN A 276 -8.97 -34.54 6.42
CA ASN A 276 -8.44 -33.98 5.17
C ASN A 276 -7.49 -32.83 5.49
N VAL A 277 -6.20 -33.08 5.35
CA VAL A 277 -5.11 -32.13 5.70
C VAL A 277 -5.20 -30.84 4.88
N LYS A 278 -5.69 -30.90 3.64
CA LYS A 278 -5.79 -29.73 2.76
C LYS A 278 -7.07 -28.95 3.00
N LEU A 279 -8.21 -29.62 3.05
CA LEU A 279 -9.52 -28.99 2.98
C LEU A 279 -10.25 -28.93 4.33
N GLY A 280 -9.82 -29.71 5.30
CA GLY A 280 -10.42 -29.75 6.64
C GLY A 280 -10.10 -28.48 7.44
N ARG A 281 -10.92 -28.21 8.47
CA ARG A 281 -10.75 -27.04 9.34
C ARG A 281 -9.38 -27.04 10.04
N GLY A 282 -8.70 -25.91 9.99
CA GLY A 282 -7.35 -25.74 10.50
C GLY A 282 -6.28 -26.38 9.61
N GLY A 283 -6.61 -26.72 8.34
CA GLY A 283 -5.69 -27.33 7.38
C GLY A 283 -4.97 -26.32 6.48
N ILE A 284 -4.28 -26.86 5.46
CA ILE A 284 -3.41 -26.11 4.53
C ILE A 284 -4.16 -24.96 3.85
N ARG A 285 -5.41 -25.19 3.40
CA ARG A 285 -6.22 -24.21 2.66
C ARG A 285 -6.48 -22.94 3.47
N GLU A 286 -6.66 -23.05 4.78
CA GLU A 286 -6.87 -21.88 5.64
C GLU A 286 -5.60 -21.04 5.76
N ILE A 287 -4.43 -21.67 5.87
CA ILE A 287 -3.13 -20.95 5.91
C ILE A 287 -2.87 -20.24 4.57
N GLU A 288 -3.07 -20.94 3.45
CA GLU A 288 -2.94 -20.36 2.11
C GLU A 288 -3.90 -19.18 1.91
N PHE A 289 -5.13 -19.30 2.41
CA PHE A 289 -6.12 -18.23 2.32
C PHE A 289 -5.70 -17.00 3.15
N ILE A 290 -5.19 -17.18 4.38
CA ILE A 290 -4.67 -16.09 5.21
C ILE A 290 -3.58 -15.32 4.45
N ALA A 291 -2.59 -16.02 3.89
CA ALA A 291 -1.50 -15.40 3.15
C ALA A 291 -2.01 -14.66 1.90
N ASN A 292 -2.81 -15.35 1.07
CA ASN A 292 -3.31 -14.81 -0.21
C ASN A 292 -4.25 -13.62 0.00
N ALA A 293 -5.10 -13.65 1.01
CA ALA A 293 -6.00 -12.54 1.34
C ALA A 293 -5.21 -11.28 1.71
N GLN A 294 -4.21 -11.42 2.57
CA GLN A 294 -3.34 -10.32 2.96
C GLN A 294 -2.49 -9.80 1.78
N GLN A 295 -2.01 -10.68 0.91
CA GLN A 295 -1.32 -10.28 -0.31
C GLN A 295 -2.22 -9.48 -1.25
N LEU A 296 -3.47 -9.89 -1.48
CA LEU A 296 -4.42 -9.15 -2.31
C LEU A 296 -4.76 -7.77 -1.74
N ILE A 297 -4.87 -7.69 -0.42
CA ILE A 297 -5.17 -6.44 0.28
C ILE A 297 -4.01 -5.46 0.16
N HIS A 298 -2.77 -5.92 0.32
CA HIS A 298 -1.61 -5.05 0.49
C HIS A 298 -0.66 -5.02 -0.72
N GLY A 299 -0.65 -6.05 -1.57
CA GLY A 299 0.31 -6.23 -2.65
C GLY A 299 0.25 -5.17 -3.75
N GLY A 300 -0.90 -4.50 -3.92
CA GLY A 300 -1.02 -3.38 -4.85
C GLY A 300 -0.12 -2.19 -4.50
N LYS A 301 0.06 -1.91 -3.21
CA LYS A 301 0.92 -0.84 -2.69
C LYS A 301 2.32 -1.31 -2.29
N HIS A 302 2.50 -2.62 -2.05
CA HIS A 302 3.75 -3.22 -1.55
C HIS A 302 4.25 -4.32 -2.49
N PRO A 303 5.06 -3.99 -3.51
CA PRO A 303 5.56 -4.96 -4.50
C PRO A 303 6.30 -6.16 -3.88
N ARG A 304 6.95 -6.00 -2.72
CA ARG A 304 7.62 -7.10 -2.01
C ARG A 304 6.68 -8.22 -1.58
N LEU A 305 5.38 -7.93 -1.47
CA LEU A 305 4.37 -8.94 -1.15
C LEU A 305 3.94 -9.79 -2.36
N ARG A 306 4.32 -9.42 -3.58
CA ARG A 306 3.94 -10.08 -4.84
C ARG A 306 4.78 -11.33 -5.10
N VAL A 307 4.82 -12.22 -4.12
CA VAL A 307 5.53 -13.51 -4.20
C VAL A 307 4.52 -14.65 -4.34
N THR A 308 4.87 -15.68 -5.09
CA THR A 308 3.97 -16.82 -5.37
C THR A 308 4.00 -17.90 -4.29
N ASN A 309 5.11 -18.00 -3.55
CA ASN A 309 5.30 -18.99 -2.50
C ASN A 309 4.62 -18.56 -1.18
N THR A 310 3.82 -19.43 -0.58
CA THR A 310 3.03 -19.16 0.63
C THR A 310 3.89 -18.82 1.85
N ARG A 311 5.02 -19.52 2.06
CA ARG A 311 5.90 -19.26 3.22
C ARG A 311 6.65 -17.95 3.07
N ALA A 312 7.12 -17.64 1.86
CA ALA A 312 7.72 -16.36 1.55
C ALA A 312 6.70 -15.20 1.73
N ALA A 313 5.45 -15.41 1.32
CA ALA A 313 4.37 -14.44 1.54
C ALA A 313 4.14 -14.15 3.03
N LEU A 314 4.07 -15.17 3.88
CA LEU A 314 3.94 -15.01 5.33
C LEU A 314 5.13 -14.26 5.96
N SER A 315 6.37 -14.54 5.50
CA SER A 315 7.57 -13.82 5.95
C SER A 315 7.52 -12.34 5.55
N ASN A 316 7.24 -12.06 4.27
CA ASN A 316 7.18 -10.69 3.77
C ASN A 316 6.05 -9.89 4.41
N LEU A 317 4.93 -10.53 4.76
CA LEU A 317 3.82 -9.91 5.49
C LEU A 317 4.23 -9.52 6.92
N ALA A 318 5.05 -10.35 7.59
CA ALA A 318 5.58 -10.02 8.91
C ALA A 318 6.59 -8.87 8.85
N GLU A 319 7.55 -8.93 7.91
CA GLU A 319 8.53 -7.85 7.69
C GLU A 319 7.87 -6.51 7.34
N ALA A 320 6.76 -6.55 6.61
CA ALA A 320 5.98 -5.36 6.27
C ALA A 320 5.04 -4.90 7.41
N GLY A 321 4.93 -5.64 8.52
CA GLY A 321 4.11 -5.30 9.68
C GLY A 321 2.60 -5.58 9.51
N PHE A 322 2.20 -6.33 8.48
CA PHE A 322 0.79 -6.72 8.24
C PHE A 322 0.38 -7.97 9.02
N LEU A 323 1.35 -8.74 9.46
CA LEU A 323 1.15 -9.91 10.32
C LEU A 323 2.16 -9.84 11.47
N LYS A 324 1.75 -10.18 12.69
CA LYS A 324 2.69 -10.28 13.80
C LYS A 324 3.71 -11.39 13.53
N GLU A 325 4.99 -11.14 13.80
CA GLU A 325 6.05 -12.09 13.52
C GLU A 325 5.82 -13.46 14.21
N THR A 326 5.31 -13.47 15.45
CA THR A 326 4.95 -14.70 16.18
C THR A 326 3.89 -15.50 15.45
N HIS A 327 2.88 -14.85 14.87
CA HIS A 327 1.80 -15.49 14.11
C HIS A 327 2.30 -15.99 12.75
N ALA A 328 3.15 -15.22 12.08
CA ALA A 328 3.75 -15.61 10.81
C ALA A 328 4.64 -16.86 10.99
N ASN A 329 5.46 -16.90 12.02
CA ASN A 329 6.32 -18.04 12.33
C ASN A 329 5.49 -19.29 12.67
N MET A 330 4.47 -19.15 13.48
CA MET A 330 3.53 -20.23 13.79
C MET A 330 2.87 -20.79 12.53
N LEU A 331 2.30 -19.93 11.68
CA LEU A 331 1.66 -20.36 10.43
C LEU A 331 2.64 -21.02 9.44
N ARG A 332 3.89 -20.55 9.38
CA ARG A 332 4.94 -21.14 8.55
C ARG A 332 5.34 -22.54 9.02
N GLU A 333 5.44 -22.74 10.34
CA GLU A 333 5.72 -24.05 10.95
C GLU A 333 4.56 -25.03 10.75
N ASP A 334 3.32 -24.55 10.92
CA ASP A 334 2.14 -25.38 10.73
C ASP A 334 1.95 -25.75 9.26
N TYR A 335 2.19 -24.80 8.35
CA TYR A 335 2.20 -25.06 6.92
C TYR A 335 3.22 -26.14 6.56
N ALA A 336 4.46 -26.01 7.02
CA ALA A 336 5.51 -26.99 6.78
C ALA A 336 5.14 -28.38 7.32
N PHE A 337 4.56 -28.45 8.51
CA PHE A 337 4.12 -29.72 9.10
C PHE A 337 3.02 -30.40 8.25
N PHE A 338 1.96 -29.66 7.92
CA PHE A 338 0.87 -30.20 7.11
C PHE A 338 1.30 -30.57 5.70
N ARG A 339 2.23 -29.84 5.11
CA ARG A 339 2.80 -30.17 3.80
C ARG A 339 3.66 -31.46 3.85
N ASN A 340 4.46 -31.65 4.90
CA ASN A 340 5.19 -32.89 5.13
C ASN A 340 4.26 -34.08 5.27
N LEU A 341 3.20 -33.93 6.06
CA LEU A 341 2.17 -34.95 6.25
C LEU A 341 1.46 -35.27 4.92
N GLU A 342 1.05 -34.27 4.16
CA GLU A 342 0.43 -34.45 2.84
C GLU A 342 1.34 -35.22 1.88
N ASN A 343 2.64 -34.89 1.85
CA ASN A 343 3.60 -35.63 1.05
C ASN A 343 3.80 -37.08 1.52
N SER A 344 3.86 -37.34 2.81
CA SER A 344 3.98 -38.70 3.36
C SER A 344 2.77 -39.56 2.99
N ILE A 345 1.56 -39.00 3.05
CA ILE A 345 0.34 -39.69 2.59
C ILE A 345 0.41 -40.03 1.10
N GLN A 346 0.83 -39.06 0.26
CA GLN A 346 0.89 -39.26 -1.19
C GLN A 346 2.02 -40.21 -1.63
N MET A 347 3.12 -40.26 -0.89
CA MET A 347 4.25 -41.17 -1.17
C MET A 347 3.89 -42.64 -0.99
N LEU A 348 2.90 -42.98 -0.18
CA LEU A 348 2.53 -44.38 0.05
C LEU A 348 2.16 -45.08 -1.27
N ARG A 349 1.30 -44.48 -2.09
CA ARG A 349 0.72 -45.11 -3.28
C ARG A 349 0.72 -44.26 -4.55
N ASN A 350 1.39 -43.12 -4.55
CA ASN A 350 1.32 -42.12 -5.63
C ASN A 350 -0.10 -41.65 -5.97
N GLU A 351 -0.95 -41.57 -4.97
CA GLU A 351 -2.35 -41.16 -5.12
C GLU A 351 -2.55 -39.68 -4.75
N HIS A 352 -3.44 -39.01 -5.49
CA HIS A 352 -3.83 -37.63 -5.19
C HIS A 352 -4.87 -37.59 -4.06
N THR A 353 -4.42 -37.98 -2.86
CA THR A 353 -5.22 -37.96 -1.65
C THR A 353 -4.66 -36.99 -0.61
N HIS A 354 -5.55 -36.47 0.23
CA HIS A 354 -5.21 -35.53 1.32
C HIS A 354 -5.78 -36.05 2.66
N ILE A 355 -6.31 -37.26 2.68
CA ILE A 355 -6.96 -37.86 3.86
C ILE A 355 -5.94 -38.69 4.63
N ILE A 356 -5.82 -38.39 5.92
CA ILE A 356 -4.97 -39.19 6.80
C ILE A 356 -5.52 -40.61 6.83
N PRO A 357 -4.70 -41.65 6.50
CA PRO A 357 -5.15 -43.03 6.47
C PRO A 357 -5.45 -43.58 7.86
N HIS A 358 -5.96 -44.79 7.89
CA HIS A 358 -6.25 -45.57 9.10
C HIS A 358 -5.26 -46.73 9.22
N ASP A 359 -5.18 -47.36 10.38
CA ASP A 359 -4.51 -48.63 10.67
C ASP A 359 -3.03 -48.64 10.21
N SER A 360 -2.60 -49.71 9.56
CA SER A 360 -1.20 -49.93 9.12
C SER A 360 -0.69 -48.88 8.13
N ASP A 361 -1.56 -48.30 7.34
CA ASP A 361 -1.21 -47.21 6.44
C ASP A 361 -0.90 -45.91 7.20
N LEU A 362 -1.56 -45.67 8.32
CA LEU A 362 -1.22 -44.60 9.25
C LEU A 362 0.16 -44.80 9.85
N ASP A 363 0.45 -46.00 10.35
CA ASP A 363 1.77 -46.30 10.91
C ASP A 363 2.90 -46.10 9.89
N ALA A 364 2.70 -46.56 8.66
CA ALA A 364 3.63 -46.34 7.57
C ALA A 364 3.81 -44.84 7.26
N CYS A 365 2.71 -44.05 7.23
CA CYS A 365 2.75 -42.62 7.02
C CYS A 365 3.50 -41.90 8.14
N LEU A 366 3.31 -42.30 9.41
CA LEU A 366 3.99 -41.73 10.56
C LEU A 366 5.49 -42.07 10.54
N GLU A 367 5.88 -43.28 10.13
CA GLU A 367 7.28 -43.66 9.98
C GLU A 367 7.96 -42.83 8.88
N LEU A 368 7.25 -42.56 7.76
CA LEU A 368 7.73 -41.65 6.69
C LEU A 368 7.81 -40.19 7.16
N LEU A 369 6.96 -39.78 8.09
CA LEU A 369 6.96 -38.43 8.66
C LEU A 369 8.03 -38.23 9.74
N GLY A 370 8.58 -39.32 10.30
CA GLY A 370 9.64 -39.31 11.32
C GLY A 370 9.11 -39.46 12.74
N HIS A 371 7.99 -40.16 12.94
CA HIS A 371 7.41 -40.53 14.24
C HIS A 371 7.26 -39.36 15.22
N PRO A 372 6.37 -38.40 14.97
CA PRO A 372 6.10 -37.34 15.94
C PRO A 372 5.54 -37.95 17.23
N GLU A 373 6.11 -37.60 18.37
CA GLU A 373 5.57 -37.93 19.69
C GLU A 373 4.18 -37.31 19.79
N ASP A 374 3.18 -38.11 20.19
CA ASP A 374 1.77 -37.72 20.35
C ASP A 374 1.17 -37.01 19.12
N PHE A 375 1.19 -37.65 17.95
CA PHE A 375 0.71 -37.18 16.67
C PHE A 375 -0.71 -36.58 16.72
N ASN A 376 -1.62 -37.22 17.42
CA ASN A 376 -3.00 -36.77 17.52
C ASN A 376 -3.10 -35.42 18.25
N ALA A 377 -2.41 -35.26 19.37
CA ALA A 377 -2.38 -34.00 20.11
C ALA A 377 -1.70 -32.86 19.32
N GLU A 378 -0.62 -33.20 18.61
CA GLU A 378 0.08 -32.23 17.78
C GLU A 378 -0.82 -31.71 16.64
N ILE A 379 -1.46 -32.58 15.87
CA ILE A 379 -2.42 -32.20 14.83
C ILE A 379 -3.58 -31.39 15.41
N PHE A 380 -4.16 -31.81 16.49
CA PHE A 380 -5.27 -31.14 17.15
C PHE A 380 -4.90 -29.70 17.54
N SER A 381 -3.74 -29.52 18.19
CA SER A 381 -3.24 -28.22 18.59
C SER A 381 -2.97 -27.31 17.39
N ARG A 382 -2.33 -27.82 16.33
CA ARG A 382 -2.04 -27.09 15.11
C ARG A 382 -3.31 -26.66 14.39
N ARG A 383 -4.27 -27.58 14.22
CA ARG A 383 -5.59 -27.28 13.62
C ARG A 383 -6.33 -26.19 14.39
N GLN A 384 -6.35 -26.25 15.73
CA GLN A 384 -7.03 -25.24 16.54
C GLN A 384 -6.43 -23.84 16.36
N ARG A 385 -5.09 -23.71 16.38
CA ARG A 385 -4.45 -22.41 16.27
C ARG A 385 -4.55 -21.82 14.85
N VAL A 386 -4.42 -22.67 13.81
CA VAL A 386 -4.63 -22.22 12.43
C VAL A 386 -6.07 -21.74 12.20
N HIS A 387 -7.06 -22.55 12.65
CA HIS A 387 -8.48 -22.19 12.50
C HIS A 387 -8.84 -20.93 13.29
N ARG A 388 -8.25 -20.71 14.45
CA ARG A 388 -8.42 -19.45 15.21
C ARG A 388 -7.89 -18.25 14.44
N GLU A 389 -6.70 -18.34 13.84
CA GLU A 389 -6.15 -17.25 13.01
C GLU A 389 -7.00 -17.00 11.74
N PHE A 390 -7.47 -18.08 11.11
CA PHE A 390 -8.37 -17.97 9.96
C PHE A 390 -9.73 -17.37 10.34
N SER A 391 -10.28 -17.75 11.48
CA SER A 391 -11.55 -17.19 12.00
C SER A 391 -11.41 -15.71 12.32
N ASN A 392 -10.30 -15.34 12.96
CA ASN A 392 -10.00 -13.94 13.29
C ASN A 392 -9.71 -13.08 12.05
N LEU A 393 -9.39 -13.68 10.91
CA LEU A 393 -9.23 -12.95 9.66
C LEU A 393 -10.60 -12.40 9.22
N PHE A 394 -10.90 -11.15 9.43
CA PHE A 394 -12.18 -10.47 9.23
C PHE A 394 -13.21 -10.60 10.38
N ASP A 395 -12.91 -11.29 11.49
CA ASP A 395 -13.76 -11.31 12.66
C ASP A 395 -13.15 -10.41 13.74
N ASP A 396 -13.49 -9.13 13.70
CA ASP A 396 -13.37 -8.28 14.87
C ASP A 396 -14.60 -8.53 15.76
N ALA A 397 -14.37 -8.84 17.03
CA ALA A 397 -15.44 -9.06 17.99
C ALA A 397 -16.45 -7.91 17.92
N ALA A 398 -17.70 -8.23 17.67
CA ALA A 398 -18.76 -7.25 17.74
C ALA A 398 -18.73 -6.59 19.13
N PRO A 399 -18.69 -5.27 19.22
CA PRO A 399 -18.77 -4.60 20.51
C PRO A 399 -20.11 -4.96 21.18
N PRO A 400 -20.16 -5.01 22.52
CA PRO A 400 -21.39 -5.35 23.24
C PRO A 400 -22.54 -4.45 22.82
N GLU A 401 -23.72 -5.01 22.66
CA GLU A 401 -24.96 -4.30 22.34
C GLU A 401 -25.25 -3.27 23.45
N GLU A 402 -24.88 -2.02 23.21
CA GLU A 402 -25.35 -0.90 24.03
C GLU A 402 -26.72 -0.45 23.54
N THR A 403 -27.72 -0.55 24.37
CA THR A 403 -29.06 -0.03 24.10
C THR A 403 -29.00 1.49 23.95
N ILE A 404 -29.20 1.99 22.74
CA ILE A 404 -29.12 3.42 22.44
C ILE A 404 -30.38 4.12 22.92
N GLN A 405 -30.25 5.05 23.87
CA GLN A 405 -31.32 5.92 24.28
C GLN A 405 -31.30 7.21 23.44
N PHE A 406 -32.19 7.31 22.45
CA PHE A 406 -32.35 8.48 21.58
C PHE A 406 -32.92 9.74 22.29
N SER A 407 -33.45 9.60 23.51
CA SER A 407 -34.02 10.67 24.31
C SER A 407 -33.11 11.86 24.59
N ASN A 408 -31.80 11.65 24.49
CA ASN A 408 -30.77 12.66 24.75
C ASN A 408 -30.41 13.51 23.51
N LEU A 409 -30.91 13.16 22.33
CA LEU A 409 -30.68 13.89 21.08
C LEU A 409 -31.84 14.81 20.74
N LYS A 410 -31.55 16.01 20.22
CA LYS A 410 -32.53 17.00 19.83
C LYS A 410 -32.27 17.53 18.42
N GLY A 411 -33.34 17.97 17.74
CA GLY A 411 -33.24 18.60 16.42
C GLY A 411 -32.61 17.71 15.36
N LEU A 412 -31.78 18.31 14.50
CA LEU A 412 -31.17 17.67 13.36
C LEU A 412 -30.34 16.41 13.72
N ASP A 413 -29.67 16.39 14.86
CA ASP A 413 -28.87 15.24 15.32
C ASP A 413 -29.77 14.02 15.61
N ALA A 414 -30.96 14.25 16.15
CA ALA A 414 -31.95 13.20 16.38
C ALA A 414 -32.52 12.65 15.06
N ASP A 415 -32.69 13.49 14.05
CA ASP A 415 -33.18 13.08 12.74
C ASP A 415 -32.14 12.25 12.00
N ILE A 416 -30.89 12.67 12.05
CA ILE A 416 -29.75 11.92 11.48
C ILE A 416 -29.62 10.54 12.16
N ALA A 417 -29.63 10.50 13.48
CA ALA A 417 -29.52 9.25 14.23
C ALA A 417 -30.66 8.27 13.92
N ARG A 418 -31.89 8.78 13.75
CA ARG A 418 -33.04 7.99 13.31
C ARG A 418 -32.89 7.46 11.89
N SER A 419 -32.42 8.29 10.95
CA SER A 419 -32.17 7.89 9.57
C SER A 419 -31.13 6.74 9.52
N TRP A 420 -30.03 6.86 10.28
CA TRP A 420 -29.02 5.80 10.38
C TRP A 420 -29.56 4.50 10.98
N SER A 421 -30.30 4.61 12.09
CA SER A 421 -30.88 3.44 12.78
C SER A 421 -31.98 2.75 11.96
N ASN A 422 -32.59 3.47 11.01
CA ASN A 422 -33.52 2.91 10.02
C ASN A 422 -32.83 2.44 8.73
N GLY A 423 -31.52 2.32 8.73
CA GLY A 423 -30.74 1.81 7.59
C GLY A 423 -30.40 2.87 6.55
N PHE A 424 -30.15 4.09 6.98
CA PHE A 424 -29.70 5.18 6.10
C PHE A 424 -30.72 5.56 5.01
N GLN A 425 -31.96 5.81 5.41
CA GLN A 425 -33.07 6.08 4.50
C GLN A 425 -32.79 7.19 3.48
N ASP A 426 -32.07 8.24 3.90
CA ASP A 426 -31.79 9.42 3.08
C ASP A 426 -30.48 9.32 2.26
N HIS A 427 -29.86 8.13 2.19
CA HIS A 427 -28.54 7.94 1.58
C HIS A 427 -28.59 7.22 0.21
N GLY A 428 -29.77 7.06 -0.38
CA GLY A 428 -29.95 6.47 -1.71
C GLY A 428 -29.86 4.94 -1.77
N LEU A 429 -29.92 4.26 -0.60
CA LEU A 429 -29.92 2.80 -0.53
C LEU A 429 -31.34 2.24 -0.79
N SER A 430 -31.42 1.10 -1.52
CA SER A 430 -32.69 0.39 -1.72
C SER A 430 -33.22 -0.21 -0.40
N PRO A 431 -34.55 -0.44 -0.25
CA PRO A 431 -35.15 -0.95 0.99
C PRO A 431 -34.52 -2.23 1.56
N ASN A 432 -34.16 -3.19 0.69
CA ASN A 432 -33.49 -4.42 1.11
C ASN A 432 -32.11 -4.16 1.69
N LYS A 433 -31.41 -3.12 1.18
CA LYS A 433 -30.09 -2.72 1.65
C LYS A 433 -30.17 -1.92 2.94
N GLN A 434 -31.18 -1.08 3.09
CA GLN A 434 -31.44 -0.36 4.34
C GLN A 434 -31.58 -1.32 5.53
N THR A 435 -32.28 -2.43 5.35
CA THR A 435 -32.40 -3.47 6.40
C THR A 435 -31.02 -4.06 6.77
N LYS A 436 -30.17 -4.30 5.76
CA LYS A 436 -28.82 -4.87 5.94
C LYS A 436 -27.87 -3.98 6.76
N TYR A 437 -28.04 -2.66 6.70
CA TYR A 437 -27.12 -1.71 7.35
C TYR A 437 -27.66 -1.05 8.62
N ARG A 438 -28.77 -1.53 9.19
CA ARG A 438 -29.32 -1.02 10.46
C ARG A 438 -28.33 -1.09 11.61
N ASP A 439 -27.62 -2.22 11.72
CA ASP A 439 -26.63 -2.45 12.78
C ASP A 439 -25.45 -1.46 12.67
N LEU A 440 -24.98 -1.17 11.45
CA LEU A 440 -23.98 -0.12 11.22
C LEU A 440 -24.48 1.24 11.69
N GLY A 441 -25.73 1.59 11.40
CA GLY A 441 -26.34 2.85 11.84
C GLY A 441 -26.41 2.97 13.35
N GLN A 442 -26.77 1.91 14.05
CA GLN A 442 -26.76 1.85 15.51
C GLN A 442 -25.35 2.00 16.07
N GLN A 443 -24.38 1.26 15.53
CA GLN A 443 -22.98 1.35 15.92
C GLN A 443 -22.40 2.77 15.74
N LEU A 444 -22.71 3.42 14.62
CA LEU A 444 -22.30 4.81 14.36
C LEU A 444 -22.91 5.78 15.35
N THR A 445 -24.22 5.65 15.58
CA THR A 445 -24.94 6.50 16.54
C THR A 445 -24.33 6.38 17.94
N ALA A 446 -24.08 5.17 18.42
CA ALA A 446 -23.45 4.94 19.72
C ALA A 446 -22.07 5.61 19.83
N ARG A 447 -21.25 5.49 18.77
CA ARG A 447 -19.90 6.08 18.74
C ARG A 447 -19.94 7.61 18.74
N VAL A 448 -20.82 8.22 17.93
CA VAL A 448 -20.95 9.67 17.85
C VAL A 448 -21.51 10.26 19.14
N MET A 449 -22.49 9.58 19.78
CA MET A 449 -23.08 10.02 21.05
C MET A 449 -22.07 10.06 22.22
N ARG A 450 -21.07 9.19 22.22
CA ARG A 450 -19.99 9.25 23.24
C ARG A 450 -19.18 10.53 23.16
N HIS A 451 -19.22 11.22 22.01
CA HIS A 451 -18.49 12.46 21.77
C HIS A 451 -19.48 13.64 21.78
N LYS A 452 -19.46 14.44 22.81
CA LYS A 452 -20.36 15.61 23.01
C LYS A 452 -20.01 16.79 22.07
N ASN A 453 -19.93 16.54 20.76
CA ASN A 453 -19.62 17.56 19.78
C ASN A 453 -20.84 17.82 18.88
N SER A 454 -21.36 19.05 18.85
CA SER A 454 -22.61 19.40 18.16
C SER A 454 -22.60 19.17 16.65
N ASP A 455 -21.42 19.20 16.01
CA ASP A 455 -21.34 19.12 14.55
C ASP A 455 -20.90 17.72 14.06
N ALA A 456 -20.68 16.80 15.00
CA ALA A 456 -20.15 15.48 14.67
C ALA A 456 -21.12 14.63 13.84
N PHE A 457 -22.41 14.62 14.22
CA PHE A 457 -23.44 13.93 13.45
C PHE A 457 -23.51 14.42 12.01
N GLN A 458 -23.48 15.74 11.83
CA GLN A 458 -23.56 16.34 10.50
C GLN A 458 -22.35 16.00 9.62
N ARG A 459 -21.12 16.04 10.17
CA ARG A 459 -19.91 15.68 9.41
C ARG A 459 -19.88 14.22 9.00
N VAL A 460 -20.24 13.33 9.92
CA VAL A 460 -20.34 11.89 9.62
C VAL A 460 -21.44 11.63 8.60
N ASP A 461 -22.60 12.26 8.74
CA ASP A 461 -23.72 12.10 7.81
C ASP A 461 -23.40 12.61 6.40
N GLN A 462 -22.76 13.77 6.28
CA GLN A 462 -22.30 14.29 5.00
C GLN A 462 -21.30 13.37 4.30
N PHE A 463 -20.38 12.81 5.07
CA PHE A 463 -19.46 11.82 4.55
C PHE A 463 -20.18 10.56 4.08
N LEU A 464 -21.09 10.00 4.88
CA LEU A 464 -21.89 8.82 4.52
C LEU A 464 -22.77 9.06 3.29
N LYS A 465 -23.36 10.24 3.15
CA LYS A 465 -24.10 10.62 1.93
C LYS A 465 -23.23 10.68 0.69
N GLN A 466 -21.98 11.11 0.83
CA GLN A 466 -21.04 11.13 -0.28
C GLN A 466 -20.66 9.72 -0.73
N ILE A 467 -20.41 8.79 0.21
CA ILE A 467 -20.08 7.40 -0.10
C ILE A 467 -21.31 6.54 -0.38
N GLY A 468 -22.52 6.98 -0.04
CA GLY A 468 -23.78 6.23 -0.16
C GLY A 468 -24.15 5.86 -1.60
N ARG A 469 -23.59 6.55 -2.60
CA ARG A 469 -23.69 6.17 -4.02
C ARG A 469 -22.92 4.88 -4.36
N SER A 470 -22.02 4.45 -3.48
CA SER A 470 -21.26 3.19 -3.59
C SER A 470 -21.58 2.31 -2.38
N GLU A 471 -22.43 1.30 -2.59
CA GLU A 471 -22.78 0.30 -1.58
C GLU A 471 -21.55 -0.39 -0.95
N GLN A 472 -20.45 -0.42 -1.68
CA GLN A 472 -19.21 -1.05 -1.30
C GLN A 472 -18.63 -0.47 0.01
N TYR A 473 -18.68 0.85 0.18
CA TYR A 473 -18.20 1.49 1.42
C TYR A 473 -19.07 1.15 2.64
N PHE A 474 -20.40 1.07 2.46
CA PHE A 474 -21.28 0.65 3.54
C PHE A 474 -21.03 -0.79 3.97
N ALA A 475 -20.86 -1.70 3.01
CA ALA A 475 -20.49 -3.08 3.28
C ALA A 475 -19.16 -3.19 4.04
N LEU A 476 -18.15 -2.39 3.62
CA LEU A 476 -16.86 -2.32 4.28
C LEU A 476 -16.97 -1.88 5.74
N LEU A 477 -17.62 -0.75 5.99
CA LEU A 477 -17.76 -0.19 7.33
C LEU A 477 -18.58 -1.08 8.25
N ASN A 478 -19.61 -1.74 7.72
CA ASN A 478 -20.43 -2.69 8.46
C ASN A 478 -19.65 -3.94 8.90
N ARG A 479 -18.68 -4.34 8.07
CA ARG A 479 -17.91 -5.57 8.28
C ARG A 479 -16.68 -5.38 9.15
N PHE A 480 -16.09 -4.18 9.18
CA PHE A 480 -14.82 -3.89 9.86
C PHE A 480 -14.99 -2.81 10.94
N PRO A 481 -15.42 -3.18 12.16
CA PRO A 481 -15.61 -2.22 13.25
C PRO A 481 -14.35 -1.42 13.62
N LEU A 482 -13.15 -2.02 13.54
CA LEU A 482 -11.89 -1.31 13.79
C LEU A 482 -11.60 -0.24 12.73
N LEU A 483 -11.93 -0.50 11.47
CA LEU A 483 -11.84 0.50 10.41
C LEU A 483 -12.82 1.65 10.68
N LEU A 484 -14.02 1.31 11.12
CA LEU A 484 -15.03 2.29 11.51
C LEU A 484 -14.53 3.19 12.65
N ASP A 485 -13.87 2.62 13.67
CA ASP A 485 -13.31 3.38 14.79
C ASP A 485 -12.18 4.32 14.32
N LYS A 486 -11.29 3.86 13.44
CA LYS A 486 -10.24 4.68 12.86
C LYS A 486 -10.79 5.81 11.99
N LEU A 487 -11.81 5.54 11.19
CA LEU A 487 -12.44 6.53 10.30
C LEU A 487 -13.26 7.57 11.08
N ILE A 488 -13.96 7.16 12.13
CA ILE A 488 -14.80 8.04 12.92
C ILE A 488 -13.99 9.08 13.67
N THR A 489 -12.82 8.74 14.21
CA THR A 489 -11.97 9.66 14.98
C THR A 489 -11.66 10.96 14.22
N PRO A 490 -11.15 10.94 12.96
CA PRO A 490 -10.98 12.15 12.17
C PRO A 490 -12.29 12.92 11.94
N LEU A 491 -13.38 12.21 11.61
CA LEU A 491 -14.69 12.83 11.36
C LEU A 491 -15.27 13.53 12.58
N LEU A 492 -15.07 12.96 13.77
CA LEU A 492 -15.53 13.53 15.03
C LEU A 492 -14.76 14.79 15.41
N HIS A 493 -13.45 14.79 15.21
CA HIS A 493 -12.56 15.79 15.80
C HIS A 493 -12.03 16.84 14.83
N SER A 494 -11.89 16.52 13.53
CA SER A 494 -11.24 17.39 12.55
C SER A 494 -12.15 17.79 11.39
N PRO A 495 -12.63 19.04 11.34
CA PRO A 495 -13.34 19.56 10.17
C PRO A 495 -12.49 19.46 8.89
N HIS A 496 -11.19 19.71 9.01
CA HIS A 496 -10.28 19.66 7.87
C HIS A 496 -10.14 18.24 7.32
N MET A 497 -9.90 17.24 8.16
CA MET A 497 -9.83 15.85 7.72
C MET A 497 -11.17 15.33 7.19
N SER A 498 -12.29 15.80 7.75
CA SER A 498 -13.63 15.50 7.24
C SER A 498 -13.82 16.00 5.82
N GLU A 499 -13.31 17.20 5.52
CA GLU A 499 -13.34 17.75 4.16
C GLU A 499 -12.46 16.97 3.18
N ILE A 500 -11.25 16.58 3.59
CA ILE A 500 -10.37 15.71 2.77
C ILE A 500 -11.07 14.38 2.45
N LEU A 501 -11.66 13.72 3.44
CA LEU A 501 -12.43 12.49 3.23
C LEU A 501 -13.63 12.67 2.31
N ARG A 502 -14.30 13.82 2.40
CA ARG A 502 -15.44 14.15 1.54
C ARG A 502 -15.01 14.34 0.07
N GLN A 503 -13.86 14.95 -0.18
CA GLN A 503 -13.30 15.14 -1.53
C GLN A 503 -12.70 13.84 -2.08
N SER A 504 -12.07 13.05 -1.24
CA SER A 504 -11.29 11.86 -1.59
C SER A 504 -11.73 10.63 -0.77
N PRO A 505 -12.92 10.05 -1.01
CA PRO A 505 -13.42 8.92 -0.21
C PRO A 505 -12.54 7.67 -0.23
N HIS A 506 -11.77 7.47 -1.31
CA HIS A 506 -10.81 6.36 -1.45
C HIS A 506 -9.68 6.39 -0.40
N ILE A 507 -9.52 7.50 0.33
CA ILE A 507 -8.57 7.60 1.46
C ILE A 507 -8.90 6.58 2.57
N ILE A 508 -10.12 6.05 2.64
CA ILE A 508 -10.46 4.92 3.53
C ILE A 508 -9.46 3.77 3.37
N ASP A 509 -8.93 3.57 2.16
CA ASP A 509 -7.95 2.54 1.86
C ASP A 509 -6.62 2.71 2.62
N ILE A 510 -6.30 3.93 3.08
CA ILE A 510 -5.09 4.20 3.87
C ILE A 510 -5.16 3.50 5.22
N PHE A 511 -6.33 3.40 5.81
CA PHE A 511 -6.52 2.71 7.09
C PHE A 511 -6.28 1.20 7.00
N MET A 512 -6.39 0.65 5.79
CA MET A 512 -6.12 -0.76 5.50
C MET A 512 -4.65 -1.02 5.15
N ALA A 513 -3.87 0.04 4.91
CA ALA A 513 -2.48 -0.06 4.49
C ALA A 513 -1.55 0.44 5.61
N SER A 514 -0.96 -0.46 6.38
CA SER A 514 0.25 -0.13 7.15
C SER A 514 1.43 -0.09 6.18
N GLY A 515 1.83 1.09 5.75
CA GLY A 515 2.81 1.23 4.68
C GLY A 515 4.05 2.01 5.06
N THR A 516 5.14 1.69 4.42
CA THR A 516 6.45 2.35 4.50
C THR A 516 6.40 3.82 4.12
N SER A 517 7.29 4.63 4.71
CA SER A 517 7.36 6.08 4.56
C SER A 517 8.03 6.58 3.28
N ASP A 518 8.32 5.74 2.28
CA ASP A 518 8.98 6.18 1.05
C ASP A 518 8.04 6.94 0.12
N LEU A 519 8.08 8.27 0.19
CA LEU A 519 7.29 9.16 -0.66
C LEU A 519 7.61 9.03 -2.15
N LYS A 520 8.84 8.67 -2.53
CA LYS A 520 9.21 8.47 -3.94
C LYS A 520 8.45 7.28 -4.51
N ALA A 521 8.51 6.15 -3.84
CA ALA A 521 7.79 4.95 -4.27
C ALA A 521 6.27 5.20 -4.32
N GLN A 522 5.72 5.87 -3.30
CA GLN A 522 4.29 6.16 -3.22
C GLN A 522 3.79 7.16 -4.26
N SER A 523 4.66 7.97 -4.85
CA SER A 523 4.32 9.00 -5.84
C SER A 523 4.54 8.59 -7.30
N GLN A 524 5.11 7.42 -7.57
CA GLN A 524 5.43 6.97 -8.94
C GLN A 524 4.22 6.98 -9.88
N PHE A 525 3.03 6.66 -9.36
CA PHE A 525 1.81 6.61 -10.16
C PHE A 525 1.39 7.97 -10.73
N VAL A 526 1.83 9.07 -10.15
CA VAL A 526 1.49 10.43 -10.62
C VAL A 526 1.97 10.65 -12.05
N LEU A 527 3.07 10.00 -12.42
CA LEU A 527 3.71 10.14 -13.72
C LEU A 527 3.36 9.03 -14.72
N THR A 528 2.53 8.06 -14.34
CA THR A 528 2.21 6.92 -15.21
C THR A 528 1.29 7.26 -16.38
N SER A 529 0.46 8.29 -16.26
CA SER A 529 -0.39 8.77 -17.35
C SER A 529 0.39 9.72 -18.26
N ASN A 530 0.13 9.68 -19.57
CA ASN A 530 0.64 10.67 -20.53
C ASN A 530 -0.26 11.89 -20.64
N ASP A 531 -1.47 11.83 -20.10
CA ASP A 531 -2.43 12.94 -20.10
C ASP A 531 -2.18 13.90 -18.93
N TYR A 532 -2.07 15.20 -19.24
CA TYR A 532 -1.78 16.24 -18.28
C TYR A 532 -2.84 16.34 -17.17
N GLU A 533 -4.13 16.30 -17.54
CA GLU A 533 -5.24 16.43 -16.58
C GLU A 533 -5.29 15.26 -15.61
N ASN A 534 -5.10 14.04 -16.11
CA ASN A 534 -5.01 12.84 -15.27
C ASN A 534 -3.81 12.90 -14.30
N ARG A 535 -2.67 13.48 -14.71
CA ARG A 535 -1.53 13.71 -13.82
C ARG A 535 -1.85 14.70 -12.71
N LEU A 536 -2.61 15.76 -13.03
CA LEU A 536 -3.04 16.74 -12.03
C LEU A 536 -3.98 16.10 -10.98
N GLU A 537 -4.92 15.26 -11.40
CA GLU A 537 -5.79 14.53 -10.48
C GLU A 537 -4.98 13.54 -9.62
N ALA A 538 -4.05 12.81 -10.23
CA ALA A 538 -3.18 11.89 -9.52
C ALA A 538 -2.28 12.60 -8.49
N LEU A 539 -1.80 13.81 -8.81
CA LEU A 539 -1.01 14.63 -7.88
C LEU A 539 -1.83 15.01 -6.64
N ARG A 540 -3.08 15.43 -6.82
CA ARG A 540 -3.97 15.78 -5.70
C ARG A 540 -4.30 14.58 -4.84
N ARG A 541 -4.55 13.44 -5.48
CA ARG A 541 -4.77 12.18 -4.78
C ARG A 541 -3.56 11.83 -3.91
N PHE A 542 -2.34 11.91 -4.46
CA PHE A 542 -1.12 11.70 -3.70
C PHE A 542 -1.04 12.65 -2.50
N VAL A 543 -1.26 13.95 -2.70
CA VAL A 543 -1.19 14.95 -1.62
C VAL A 543 -2.22 14.63 -0.53
N ASN A 544 -3.49 14.44 -0.89
CA ASN A 544 -4.57 14.16 0.07
C ASN A 544 -4.31 12.87 0.86
N GLU A 545 -3.87 11.81 0.20
CA GLU A 545 -3.52 10.54 0.84
C GLU A 545 -2.39 10.72 1.88
N GLN A 546 -1.33 11.43 1.51
CA GLN A 546 -0.17 11.61 2.39
C GLN A 546 -0.47 12.55 3.56
N LEU A 547 -1.16 13.66 3.32
CA LEU A 547 -1.57 14.59 4.36
C LEU A 547 -2.49 13.89 5.37
N PHE A 548 -3.49 13.16 4.88
CA PHE A 548 -4.41 12.44 5.76
C PHE A 548 -3.70 11.37 6.60
N SER A 549 -2.77 10.63 6.02
CA SER A 549 -1.94 9.66 6.74
C SER A 549 -1.10 10.31 7.85
N ALA A 550 -0.45 11.45 7.57
CA ALA A 550 0.34 12.18 8.55
C ALA A 550 -0.53 12.70 9.71
N TYR A 551 -1.71 13.24 9.40
CA TYR A 551 -2.65 13.71 10.43
C TYR A 551 -3.19 12.56 11.30
N THR A 552 -3.52 11.43 10.69
CA THR A 552 -3.97 10.25 11.43
C THR A 552 -2.89 9.74 12.40
N LYS A 553 -1.65 9.61 11.94
CA LYS A 553 -0.52 9.21 12.78
C LYS A 553 -0.26 10.19 13.95
N PHE A 554 -0.49 11.48 13.73
CA PHE A 554 -0.40 12.48 14.77
C PHE A 554 -1.56 12.36 15.77
N LEU A 555 -2.79 12.18 15.32
CA LEU A 555 -3.96 11.96 16.20
C LEU A 555 -3.84 10.68 17.04
N GLU A 556 -3.32 9.61 16.45
CA GLU A 556 -3.10 8.31 17.11
C GLU A 556 -1.88 8.32 18.06
N GLY A 557 -1.02 9.29 17.91
CA GLY A 557 0.18 9.42 18.76
C GLY A 557 1.44 8.74 18.25
N THR A 558 1.38 8.19 17.04
CA THR A 558 2.55 7.62 16.38
C THR A 558 3.56 8.70 15.98
N PHE A 559 3.07 9.88 15.58
CA PHE A 559 3.91 11.04 15.28
C PHE A 559 3.88 12.06 16.41
N THR A 560 5.04 12.63 16.72
CA THR A 560 5.14 13.92 17.43
C THR A 560 4.72 15.07 16.50
N ALA A 561 4.51 16.26 17.02
CA ALA A 561 4.24 17.43 16.19
C ALA A 561 5.37 17.72 15.20
N GLN A 562 6.63 17.63 15.65
CA GLN A 562 7.81 17.79 14.79
C GLN A 562 7.86 16.75 13.68
N ALA A 563 7.63 15.45 14.00
CA ALA A 563 7.60 14.39 13.00
C ALA A 563 6.49 14.62 11.95
N MET A 564 5.31 15.06 12.38
CA MET A 564 4.25 15.44 11.47
C MET A 564 4.65 16.62 10.57
N GLN A 565 5.20 17.68 11.13
CA GLN A 565 5.61 18.88 10.39
C GLN A 565 6.72 18.57 9.37
N ALA A 566 7.70 17.76 9.75
CA ALA A 566 8.73 17.26 8.83
C ALA A 566 8.11 16.45 7.68
N GLN A 567 7.17 15.57 7.97
CA GLN A 567 6.47 14.79 6.96
C GLN A 567 5.64 15.69 6.03
N LEU A 568 4.89 16.66 6.56
CA LEU A 568 4.12 17.62 5.76
C LEU A 568 5.04 18.44 4.83
N THR A 569 6.21 18.82 5.32
CA THR A 569 7.22 19.53 4.54
C THR A 569 7.76 18.65 3.41
N ALA A 570 8.11 17.39 3.70
CA ALA A 570 8.58 16.44 2.71
C ALA A 570 7.52 16.13 1.62
N ILE A 571 6.23 16.07 2.00
CA ILE A 571 5.12 15.92 1.05
C ILE A 571 5.07 17.12 0.11
N ALA A 572 5.19 18.35 0.64
CA ALA A 572 5.18 19.58 -0.15
C ALA A 572 6.38 19.65 -1.11
N GLU A 573 7.59 19.30 -0.65
CA GLU A 573 8.79 19.22 -1.50
C GLU A 573 8.61 18.21 -2.62
N ARG A 574 8.13 17.02 -2.30
CA ARG A 574 7.86 16.01 -3.33
C ARG A 574 6.80 16.44 -4.33
N THR A 575 5.78 17.17 -3.87
CA THR A 575 4.73 17.72 -4.74
C THR A 575 5.30 18.77 -5.69
N LEU A 576 6.22 19.60 -5.24
CA LEU A 576 6.91 20.59 -6.07
C LEU A 576 7.77 19.93 -7.14
N ASP A 577 8.57 18.92 -6.78
CA ASP A 577 9.38 18.16 -7.75
C ASP A 577 8.52 17.50 -8.82
N LEU A 578 7.43 16.84 -8.42
CA LEU A 578 6.47 16.26 -9.37
C LEU A 578 5.82 17.31 -10.26
N SER A 579 5.48 18.47 -9.69
CA SER A 579 4.87 19.57 -10.45
C SER A 579 5.82 20.15 -11.51
N ILE A 580 7.10 20.30 -11.16
CA ILE A 580 8.14 20.72 -12.10
C ILE A 580 8.25 19.70 -13.24
N GLN A 581 8.34 18.41 -12.90
CA GLN A 581 8.44 17.35 -13.89
C GLN A 581 7.23 17.31 -14.82
N ILE A 582 6.01 17.36 -14.27
CA ILE A 582 4.76 17.38 -15.05
C ILE A 582 4.75 18.56 -16.03
N VAL A 583 5.11 19.75 -15.56
CA VAL A 583 5.07 20.97 -16.38
C VAL A 583 6.15 20.96 -17.46
N CYS A 584 7.37 20.50 -17.13
CA CYS A 584 8.44 20.38 -18.11
C CYS A 584 8.09 19.38 -19.21
N GLU A 585 7.56 18.22 -18.86
CA GLU A 585 7.15 17.20 -19.84
C GLU A 585 5.98 17.70 -20.72
N ASP A 586 4.96 18.37 -20.13
CA ASP A 586 3.82 18.95 -20.86
C ASP A 586 4.24 20.03 -21.86
N LEU A 587 5.26 20.81 -21.52
CA LEU A 587 5.81 21.84 -22.39
C LEU A 587 6.89 21.30 -23.35
N GLY A 588 7.19 20.01 -23.34
CA GLY A 588 8.25 19.40 -24.16
C GLY A 588 9.66 19.87 -23.80
N LEU A 589 9.89 20.28 -22.57
CA LEU A 589 11.14 20.89 -22.11
C LEU A 589 11.98 19.84 -21.35
N ARG A 590 13.30 19.82 -21.65
CA ARG A 590 14.28 18.99 -20.93
C ARG A 590 15.32 19.89 -20.27
N ASP A 591 15.78 19.49 -19.09
CA ASP A 591 16.94 20.08 -18.39
C ASP A 591 16.87 21.60 -18.21
N ILE A 592 15.74 22.12 -17.75
CA ILE A 592 15.64 23.56 -17.46
C ILE A 592 16.16 23.81 -16.04
N PRO A 593 17.20 24.71 -15.92
CA PRO A 593 17.73 25.08 -14.63
C PRO A 593 16.74 25.99 -13.87
N ILE A 594 15.78 25.39 -13.21
CA ILE A 594 14.85 26.01 -12.28
C ILE A 594 15.09 25.46 -10.87
N THR A 595 15.16 26.33 -9.89
CA THR A 595 15.17 25.97 -8.47
C THR A 595 14.11 26.74 -7.71
N VAL A 596 13.59 26.15 -6.63
CA VAL A 596 12.52 26.72 -5.82
C VAL A 596 13.05 27.00 -4.42
N LEU A 597 12.96 28.26 -4.03
CA LEU A 597 13.33 28.72 -2.69
C LEU A 597 12.07 28.80 -1.84
N GLY A 598 12.00 27.97 -0.79
CA GLY A 598 10.91 27.96 0.18
C GLY A 598 11.20 28.91 1.34
N LEU A 599 10.22 29.73 1.69
CA LEU A 599 10.28 30.70 2.77
C LEU A 599 9.31 30.30 3.89
N GLY A 600 9.15 31.14 4.89
CA GLY A 600 8.19 30.95 5.97
C GLY A 600 8.29 29.56 6.62
N LYS A 601 7.16 28.88 6.77
CA LYS A 601 7.10 27.53 7.34
C LYS A 601 7.74 26.45 6.47
N MET A 602 7.74 26.67 5.16
CA MET A 602 8.44 25.78 4.22
C MET A 602 9.95 25.87 4.43
N GLY A 603 10.46 27.09 4.61
CA GLY A 603 11.87 27.35 4.91
C GLY A 603 12.32 26.79 6.27
N THR A 604 11.50 26.87 7.30
CA THR A 604 11.80 26.37 8.66
C THR A 604 11.50 24.88 8.85
N GLN A 605 11.02 24.16 7.84
CA GLN A 605 10.55 22.76 7.92
C GLN A 605 9.45 22.52 8.98
N ALA A 606 8.68 23.55 9.26
CA ALA A 606 7.62 23.55 10.27
C ALA A 606 6.22 23.68 9.66
N MET A 607 5.98 23.06 8.49
CA MET A 607 4.66 23.05 7.86
C MET A 607 3.64 22.39 8.77
N GLY A 608 2.51 23.08 9.00
CA GLY A 608 1.40 22.54 9.76
C GLY A 608 0.18 22.26 8.87
N PRO A 609 -0.90 21.71 9.44
CA PRO A 609 -2.16 21.54 8.71
C PRO A 609 -2.60 22.86 8.05
N GLN A 610 -3.05 22.79 6.80
CA GLN A 610 -3.50 23.95 6.01
C GLN A 610 -2.44 25.06 5.87
N SER A 611 -1.16 24.72 5.78
CA SER A 611 -0.11 25.68 5.43
C SER A 611 -0.09 25.90 3.92
N ASP A 612 -0.02 27.20 3.52
CA ASP A 612 0.31 27.64 2.18
C ASP A 612 1.81 27.47 1.88
N LEU A 613 2.16 27.53 0.61
CA LEU A 613 3.54 27.47 0.14
C LEU A 613 4.04 28.89 -0.16
N ASP A 614 4.96 29.41 0.67
CA ASP A 614 5.66 30.67 0.44
C ASP A 614 6.88 30.38 -0.44
N LEU A 615 6.84 30.75 -1.75
CA LEU A 615 7.85 30.33 -2.72
C LEU A 615 8.39 31.48 -3.58
N ILE A 616 9.70 31.36 -3.94
CA ILE A 616 10.31 32.10 -5.03
C ILE A 616 10.86 31.12 -6.06
N PHE A 617 10.48 31.27 -7.32
CA PHE A 617 11.01 30.48 -8.44
C PHE A 617 12.19 31.17 -9.06
N LEU A 618 13.36 30.55 -9.00
CA LEU A 618 14.63 31.06 -9.47
C LEU A 618 15.11 30.29 -10.70
N PHE A 619 15.66 31.00 -11.64
CA PHE A 619 16.17 30.48 -12.91
C PHE A 619 17.61 30.95 -13.13
N ALA A 620 18.38 30.16 -13.85
CA ALA A 620 19.66 30.58 -14.37
C ALA A 620 19.48 31.76 -15.35
N ASP A 621 20.49 32.60 -15.48
CA ASP A 621 20.41 33.87 -16.22
C ASP A 621 20.26 33.69 -17.73
N ASP A 622 20.69 32.54 -18.28
CA ASP A 622 20.57 32.15 -19.67
C ASP A 622 19.17 31.72 -20.09
N VAL A 623 18.27 31.42 -19.13
CA VAL A 623 16.89 31.04 -19.43
C VAL A 623 16.10 32.23 -19.94
N ASP A 624 15.42 32.05 -21.06
CA ASP A 624 14.54 33.07 -21.61
C ASP A 624 13.42 33.49 -20.65
N THR A 625 13.17 34.81 -20.56
CA THR A 625 12.22 35.39 -19.58
C THR A 625 10.77 35.02 -19.87
N GLU A 626 10.36 34.92 -21.13
CA GLU A 626 9.01 34.56 -21.52
C GLU A 626 8.78 33.06 -21.18
N LYS A 627 9.74 32.22 -21.53
CA LYS A 627 9.74 30.78 -21.24
C LYS A 627 9.66 30.52 -19.74
N SER A 628 10.51 31.16 -18.92
CA SER A 628 10.51 31.02 -17.47
C SER A 628 9.18 31.47 -16.82
N SER A 629 8.62 32.60 -17.33
CA SER A 629 7.32 33.09 -16.86
C SER A 629 6.18 32.12 -17.19
N LYS A 630 6.19 31.51 -18.38
CA LYS A 630 5.20 30.50 -18.79
C LYS A 630 5.29 29.26 -17.92
N ILE A 631 6.49 28.79 -17.59
CA ILE A 631 6.71 27.64 -16.66
C ILE A 631 6.10 27.96 -15.31
N VAL A 632 6.39 29.13 -14.71
CA VAL A 632 5.87 29.48 -13.39
C VAL A 632 4.35 29.63 -13.40
N GLN A 633 3.77 30.20 -14.46
CA GLN A 633 2.30 30.24 -14.59
C GLN A 633 1.69 28.84 -14.66
N ARG A 634 2.32 27.91 -15.38
CA ARG A 634 1.84 26.54 -15.48
C ARG A 634 2.00 25.81 -14.15
N LEU A 635 3.12 26.00 -13.44
CA LEU A 635 3.34 25.46 -12.08
C LEU A 635 2.27 25.98 -11.09
N ARG A 636 1.98 27.29 -11.15
CA ARG A 636 0.90 27.86 -10.35
C ARG A 636 -0.42 27.17 -10.64
N THR A 637 -0.79 27.00 -11.91
CA THR A 637 -2.02 26.29 -12.30
C THR A 637 -2.02 24.84 -11.80
N THR A 638 -0.91 24.13 -11.98
CA THR A 638 -0.74 22.75 -11.52
C THR A 638 -1.04 22.61 -10.03
N LEU A 639 -0.59 23.55 -9.20
CA LEU A 639 -0.76 23.50 -7.75
C LEU A 639 -2.14 23.98 -7.28
N THR A 640 -2.69 25.06 -7.91
CA THR A 640 -3.82 25.82 -7.36
C THR A 640 -5.15 25.59 -8.08
N VAL A 641 -5.17 25.01 -9.29
CA VAL A 641 -6.44 24.75 -9.98
C VAL A 641 -7.30 23.75 -9.19
N LYS A 642 -8.56 24.10 -8.98
CA LYS A 642 -9.48 23.23 -8.27
C LYS A 642 -10.04 22.16 -9.22
N LEU A 643 -9.75 20.91 -8.94
CA LEU A 643 -10.27 19.74 -9.65
C LEU A 643 -11.18 18.94 -8.72
N ARG A 644 -11.53 17.72 -9.11
CA ARG A 644 -12.41 16.84 -8.32
C ARG A 644 -11.86 16.56 -6.91
N GLU A 645 -10.57 16.31 -6.79
CA GLU A 645 -9.85 16.05 -5.53
C GLU A 645 -9.43 17.34 -4.79
N GLY A 646 -9.93 18.50 -5.20
CA GLY A 646 -9.58 19.80 -4.63
C GLY A 646 -8.40 20.48 -5.31
N ILE A 647 -7.62 21.25 -4.54
CA ILE A 647 -6.34 21.86 -4.93
C ILE A 647 -5.19 21.04 -4.33
N ALA A 648 -3.99 21.11 -4.92
CA ALA A 648 -2.82 20.48 -4.31
C ALA A 648 -2.34 21.34 -3.12
N TYR A 649 -2.05 22.62 -3.37
CA TYR A 649 -1.64 23.60 -2.35
C TYR A 649 -2.07 25.01 -2.71
N GLU A 650 -2.31 25.85 -1.70
CA GLU A 650 -2.32 27.30 -1.87
C GLU A 650 -0.88 27.80 -2.04
N LEU A 651 -0.69 28.79 -2.91
CA LEU A 651 0.62 29.31 -3.29
C LEU A 651 0.73 30.82 -3.02
N ASP A 652 1.73 31.22 -2.24
CA ASP A 652 2.09 32.62 -2.02
C ASP A 652 3.47 32.94 -2.64
N MET A 653 3.48 33.84 -3.59
CA MET A 653 4.68 34.30 -4.30
C MET A 653 4.99 35.76 -4.03
N ARG A 654 4.38 36.41 -3.03
CA ARG A 654 4.50 37.85 -2.76
C ARG A 654 5.85 38.26 -2.23
N LEU A 655 6.63 37.34 -1.67
CA LEU A 655 7.95 37.59 -1.09
C LEU A 655 9.10 37.63 -2.12
N ARG A 656 8.76 37.50 -3.43
CA ARG A 656 9.77 37.65 -4.49
C ARG A 656 10.18 39.11 -4.69
N PRO A 657 11.37 39.39 -5.26
CA PRO A 657 11.81 40.76 -5.58
C PRO A 657 10.74 41.56 -6.30
N SER A 658 10.52 42.79 -5.86
CA SER A 658 9.45 43.70 -6.34
C SER A 658 8.02 43.19 -6.11
N GLY A 659 7.79 42.17 -5.31
CA GLY A 659 6.50 41.68 -4.90
C GLY A 659 5.54 41.38 -6.07
N ARG A 660 4.30 41.86 -6.01
CA ARG A 660 3.30 41.64 -7.07
C ARG A 660 3.64 42.33 -8.40
N SER A 661 4.41 43.39 -8.39
CA SER A 661 4.80 44.14 -9.57
C SER A 661 5.97 43.51 -10.34
N GLY A 662 6.72 42.57 -9.68
CA GLY A 662 7.84 41.89 -10.30
C GLY A 662 7.40 40.67 -11.11
N PRO A 663 8.26 40.15 -12.01
CA PRO A 663 7.99 38.96 -12.78
C PRO A 663 7.80 37.76 -11.86
N PRO A 664 6.96 36.74 -12.23
CA PRO A 664 6.73 35.56 -11.43
C PRO A 664 7.96 34.65 -11.37
N ALA A 665 8.79 34.70 -12.43
CA ALA A 665 10.07 34.00 -12.53
C ALA A 665 11.20 34.98 -12.27
N VAL A 666 12.14 34.64 -11.40
CA VAL A 666 13.25 35.52 -10.98
C VAL A 666 14.56 34.94 -11.47
N LYS A 667 15.35 35.74 -12.20
CA LYS A 667 16.73 35.37 -12.57
C LYS A 667 17.66 35.47 -11.36
N LEU A 668 18.67 34.62 -11.30
CA LEU A 668 19.61 34.60 -10.17
C LEU A 668 20.34 35.93 -10.00
N SER A 669 20.80 36.54 -11.10
CA SER A 669 21.46 37.87 -11.07
C SER A 669 20.51 38.97 -10.55
N ALA A 670 19.26 38.97 -10.98
CA ALA A 670 18.24 39.91 -10.51
C ALA A 670 17.90 39.71 -9.01
N PHE A 671 17.88 38.48 -8.53
CA PHE A 671 17.74 38.19 -7.12
C PHE A 671 18.91 38.70 -6.29
N TYR A 672 20.14 38.44 -6.76
CA TYR A 672 21.36 38.95 -6.15
C TYR A 672 21.37 40.49 -6.07
N ASP A 673 21.19 41.17 -7.22
CA ASP A 673 21.20 42.64 -7.30
C ASP A 673 20.13 43.27 -6.42
N HIS A 674 18.93 42.67 -6.37
CA HIS A 674 17.86 43.21 -5.53
C HIS A 674 18.26 43.13 -4.04
N HIS A 675 18.68 41.98 -3.55
CA HIS A 675 19.00 41.79 -2.13
C HIS A 675 20.30 42.47 -1.70
N MET A 676 21.25 42.64 -2.59
CA MET A 676 22.51 43.34 -2.30
C MET A 676 22.37 44.87 -2.32
N ARG A 677 21.45 45.42 -3.15
CA ARG A 677 21.45 46.88 -3.41
C ARG A 677 20.13 47.59 -3.09
N ARG A 678 18.99 46.87 -3.12
CA ARG A 678 17.67 47.49 -3.10
C ARG A 678 16.73 46.98 -1.99
N ALA A 679 17.01 45.81 -1.46
CA ALA A 679 16.11 45.19 -0.50
C ALA A 679 16.05 45.93 0.82
N HIS A 680 14.87 45.99 1.38
CA HIS A 680 14.61 46.55 2.70
C HIS A 680 14.92 45.51 3.80
N SER A 681 15.09 45.97 5.03
CA SER A 681 15.35 45.11 6.22
C SER A 681 14.33 43.94 6.36
N TRP A 682 13.07 44.21 6.03
CA TRP A 682 12.02 43.18 6.12
C TRP A 682 12.19 42.05 5.10
N GLU A 683 12.70 42.31 3.90
CA GLU A 683 12.93 41.28 2.89
C GLU A 683 14.03 40.34 3.33
N HIS A 684 15.06 40.88 4.03
CA HIS A 684 16.08 40.03 4.64
C HIS A 684 15.55 39.20 5.83
N ILE A 685 14.65 39.78 6.63
CA ILE A 685 13.95 39.02 7.71
C ILE A 685 13.13 37.89 7.11
N ALA A 686 12.41 38.14 6.00
CA ALA A 686 11.64 37.10 5.31
C ALA A 686 12.54 36.04 4.64
N LEU A 687 13.72 36.42 4.14
CA LEU A 687 14.70 35.55 3.50
C LEU A 687 15.48 34.68 4.53
N ALA A 688 15.54 35.10 5.78
CA ALA A 688 16.34 34.42 6.80
C ALA A 688 16.09 32.90 6.88
N PRO A 689 14.85 32.41 6.97
CA PRO A 689 14.54 30.99 7.05
C PRO A 689 14.61 30.25 5.69
N ALA A 690 14.88 30.97 4.58
CA ALA A 690 14.76 30.41 3.24
C ALA A 690 15.76 29.27 2.96
N ARG A 691 15.31 28.23 2.27
CA ARG A 691 16.12 27.09 1.82
C ARG A 691 15.62 26.58 0.46
N ILE A 692 16.43 25.81 -0.24
CA ILE A 692 16.02 25.12 -1.47
C ILE A 692 15.06 23.97 -1.10
N VAL A 693 13.97 23.86 -1.83
CA VAL A 693 12.88 22.91 -1.57
C VAL A 693 12.55 22.03 -2.76
N ALA A 694 12.95 22.41 -3.97
CA ALA A 694 12.77 21.60 -5.19
C ALA A 694 13.63 22.13 -6.33
N GLY A 695 13.77 21.35 -7.41
CA GLY A 695 14.37 21.75 -8.67
C GLY A 695 15.84 21.37 -8.83
N ASP A 696 16.59 22.12 -9.66
CA ASP A 696 17.96 21.83 -10.01
C ASP A 696 18.92 22.00 -8.83
N PRO A 697 19.66 20.94 -8.42
CA PRO A 697 20.56 21.00 -7.27
C PRO A 697 21.75 21.96 -7.45
N SER A 698 22.27 22.09 -8.68
CA SER A 698 23.44 22.94 -8.99
C SER A 698 23.07 24.40 -8.87
N LEU A 699 21.95 24.81 -9.49
CA LEU A 699 21.41 26.16 -9.35
C LEU A 699 21.00 26.40 -7.88
N GLY A 700 20.45 25.41 -7.21
CA GLY A 700 20.11 25.49 -5.78
C GLY A 700 21.33 25.82 -4.90
N ALA A 701 22.45 25.13 -5.13
CA ALA A 701 23.70 25.41 -4.41
C ALA A 701 24.20 26.83 -4.67
N GLU A 702 24.08 27.32 -5.91
CA GLU A 702 24.45 28.69 -6.26
C GLU A 702 23.56 29.74 -5.60
N VAL A 703 22.24 29.51 -5.55
CA VAL A 703 21.28 30.36 -4.81
C VAL A 703 21.62 30.40 -3.32
N MET A 704 22.01 29.26 -2.70
CA MET A 704 22.41 29.26 -1.30
C MET A 704 23.73 29.94 -1.03
N ARG A 705 24.65 29.89 -1.98
CA ARG A 705 25.91 30.71 -1.95
C ARG A 705 25.56 32.19 -1.98
N VAL A 706 24.72 32.62 -2.94
CA VAL A 706 24.23 34.00 -3.03
C VAL A 706 23.54 34.44 -1.73
N LYS A 707 22.69 33.60 -1.16
CA LYS A 707 22.07 33.89 0.15
C LYS A 707 23.13 34.09 1.23
N SER A 708 24.16 33.26 1.28
CA SER A 708 25.24 33.40 2.27
C SER A 708 26.00 34.72 2.09
N GLU A 709 26.27 35.15 0.88
CA GLU A 709 26.90 36.44 0.59
C GLU A 709 26.01 37.63 1.03
N ILE A 710 24.69 37.53 0.79
CA ILE A 710 23.72 38.55 1.22
C ILE A 710 23.77 38.68 2.77
N PHE A 711 23.87 37.58 3.48
CA PHE A 711 23.93 37.62 4.96
C PHE A 711 25.32 37.95 5.51
N ALA A 712 26.38 37.65 4.78
CA ALA A 712 27.75 38.04 5.17
C ALA A 712 28.05 39.54 4.95
N LYS A 713 27.21 40.24 4.20
CA LYS A 713 27.38 41.68 3.99
C LYS A 713 27.37 42.41 5.33
N GLN A 714 28.39 43.28 5.51
CA GLN A 714 28.45 44.12 6.69
C GLN A 714 27.18 44.99 6.80
N ARG A 715 26.51 44.93 7.93
CA ARG A 715 25.27 45.68 8.23
C ARG A 715 25.48 46.64 9.35
N ASP A 716 24.85 47.79 9.21
CA ASP A 716 24.60 48.67 10.35
C ASP A 716 23.54 48.02 11.27
N ILE A 717 23.98 47.28 12.26
CA ILE A 717 23.08 46.57 13.19
C ILE A 717 22.17 47.52 13.96
N PRO A 718 22.61 48.69 14.47
CA PRO A 718 21.71 49.68 15.04
C PRO A 718 20.61 50.17 14.11
N ALA A 719 20.95 50.53 12.89
CA ALA A 719 19.97 50.93 11.88
C ALA A 719 18.99 49.76 11.56
N PHE A 720 19.50 48.55 11.34
CA PHE A 720 18.65 47.36 11.15
C PHE A 720 17.68 47.13 12.29
N LYS A 721 18.12 47.25 13.55
CA LYS A 721 17.27 47.08 14.72
C LYS A 721 16.16 48.15 14.79
N LYS A 722 16.45 49.40 14.42
CA LYS A 722 15.44 50.43 14.33
C LYS A 722 14.36 50.14 13.27
N ASP A 723 14.74 49.70 12.06
CA ASP A 723 13.81 49.30 11.03
C ASP A 723 12.96 48.08 11.48
N ALA A 724 13.61 47.07 12.04
CA ALA A 724 12.96 45.89 12.58
C ALA A 724 11.99 46.23 13.71
N TYR A 725 12.35 47.19 14.59
CA TYR A 725 11.47 47.64 15.65
C TYR A 725 10.23 48.37 15.09
N ALA A 726 10.41 49.28 14.13
CA ALA A 726 9.31 49.97 13.46
C ALA A 726 8.30 48.97 12.86
N MET A 727 8.81 47.94 12.20
CA MET A 727 7.99 46.85 11.64
C MET A 727 7.32 46.00 12.72
N PHE A 728 8.01 45.70 13.79
CA PHE A 728 7.47 44.95 14.92
C PHE A 728 6.29 45.71 15.55
N GLU A 729 6.41 47.03 15.82
CA GLU A 729 5.33 47.85 16.36
C GLU A 729 4.11 47.86 15.39
N ARG A 730 4.37 47.95 14.11
CA ARG A 730 3.31 47.82 13.08
C ARG A 730 2.65 46.45 13.09
N LEU A 731 3.44 45.35 13.18
CA LEU A 731 2.95 43.99 13.30
C LEU A 731 2.08 43.85 14.56
N LYS A 732 2.51 44.46 15.66
CA LYS A 732 1.84 44.45 16.94
C LYS A 732 0.48 45.19 16.84
N SER A 733 0.45 46.37 16.23
CA SER A 733 -0.79 47.18 16.10
C SER A 733 -1.80 46.60 15.12
N GLU A 734 -1.34 46.04 14.01
CA GLU A 734 -2.21 45.59 12.91
C GLU A 734 -2.65 44.12 13.06
N ARG A 735 -1.89 43.29 13.72
CA ARG A 735 -2.07 41.84 13.67
C ARG A 735 -2.12 41.12 15.02
N LEU A 736 -1.33 41.57 16.00
CA LEU A 736 -1.26 40.85 17.26
C LEU A 736 -2.41 41.23 18.18
N ILE A 737 -2.93 40.23 18.90
CA ILE A 737 -4.09 40.36 19.79
C ILE A 737 -3.65 40.27 21.24
N GLU A 738 -4.01 41.29 22.04
CA GLU A 738 -3.72 41.35 23.48
C GLU A 738 -4.87 40.81 24.35
N THR A 739 -5.60 39.77 23.95
CA THR A 739 -6.74 39.33 24.74
C THR A 739 -6.48 38.10 25.57
N GLU A 740 -6.72 38.16 26.86
CA GLU A 740 -6.79 37.03 27.81
C GLU A 740 -7.94 36.06 27.53
N LYS A 741 -8.89 36.44 26.71
CA LYS A 741 -10.17 35.71 26.51
C LYS A 741 -10.14 34.62 25.43
N GLU A 742 -9.17 34.62 24.51
CA GLU A 742 -9.12 33.67 23.42
C GLU A 742 -7.98 32.65 23.61
N ILE A 743 -8.31 31.48 24.12
CA ILE A 743 -7.37 30.38 24.43
C ILE A 743 -6.67 29.85 23.16
N TRP A 744 -7.36 29.97 22.02
CA TRP A 744 -6.89 29.45 20.73
C TRP A 744 -6.56 30.64 19.83
N ARG A 745 -5.48 30.91 19.36
CA ARG A 745 -4.91 31.81 18.38
C ARG A 745 -3.40 31.88 18.61
N SER A 746 -2.79 30.70 18.63
CA SER A 746 -1.36 30.55 18.88
C SER A 746 -0.50 31.43 17.99
N LYS A 747 -0.94 31.69 16.75
CA LYS A 747 -0.22 32.51 15.77
C LYS A 747 -0.24 33.99 16.11
N LEU A 748 -1.42 34.54 16.49
CA LEU A 748 -1.66 36.00 16.53
C LEU A 748 -1.58 36.60 17.94
N ARG A 749 -1.30 35.79 18.95
CA ARG A 749 -1.13 36.28 20.34
C ARG A 749 0.16 37.07 20.49
N ARG A 750 0.16 38.05 21.39
CA ARG A 750 1.39 38.69 21.89
C ARG A 750 2.28 37.65 22.60
N GLY A 751 3.53 37.53 22.14
CA GLY A 751 4.43 36.44 22.58
C GLY A 751 4.09 35.09 21.93
N GLY A 752 3.22 35.05 20.89
CA GLY A 752 2.84 33.88 20.15
C GLY A 752 3.76 33.59 18.96
N LEU A 753 3.34 32.65 18.12
CA LEU A 753 4.18 32.08 17.05
C LEU A 753 4.62 33.13 16.01
N MET A 754 3.76 34.09 15.63
CA MET A 754 4.13 35.13 14.65
C MET A 754 5.25 36.04 15.19
N GLU A 755 5.17 36.44 16.44
CA GLU A 755 6.22 37.21 17.11
C GLU A 755 7.50 36.37 17.27
N ALA A 756 7.38 35.11 17.65
CA ALA A 756 8.51 34.18 17.77
C ALA A 756 9.23 33.95 16.43
N ASP A 757 8.50 33.67 15.34
CA ASP A 757 9.08 33.50 13.98
C ASP A 757 9.74 34.78 13.50
N TYR A 758 9.14 35.96 13.78
CA TYR A 758 9.73 37.24 13.47
C TYR A 758 11.05 37.46 14.21
N MET A 759 11.08 37.22 15.52
CA MET A 759 12.27 37.36 16.35
C MET A 759 13.37 36.38 15.96
N ARG A 760 13.01 35.13 15.66
CA ARG A 760 13.95 34.14 15.12
C ARG A 760 14.65 34.65 13.87
N SER A 761 13.88 35.18 12.92
CA SER A 761 14.43 35.73 11.69
C SER A 761 15.35 36.95 11.94
N CYS A 762 14.98 37.85 12.86
CA CYS A 762 15.81 38.98 13.22
C CYS A 762 17.16 38.54 13.87
N LEU A 763 17.13 37.53 14.75
CA LEU A 763 18.34 36.96 15.37
C LEU A 763 19.25 36.34 14.30
N ILE A 764 18.69 35.57 13.33
CA ILE A 764 19.45 35.00 12.22
C ILE A 764 20.11 36.11 11.38
N VAL A 765 19.38 37.19 11.01
CA VAL A 765 19.91 38.30 10.19
C VAL A 765 21.04 39.03 10.90
N THR A 766 21.00 39.13 12.20
CA THR A 766 22.03 39.81 13.01
C THR A 766 23.17 38.89 13.46
N GLY A 767 23.11 37.58 13.13
CA GLY A 767 24.10 36.63 13.59
C GLY A 767 24.05 36.34 15.10
N ALA A 768 22.97 36.73 15.79
CA ALA A 768 22.78 36.48 17.22
C ALA A 768 22.34 35.03 17.47
N ALA A 769 22.85 34.45 18.55
CA ALA A 769 22.55 33.08 18.94
C ALA A 769 21.09 32.92 19.38
N LEU A 770 20.46 31.82 18.98
CA LEU A 770 19.16 31.38 19.46
C LEU A 770 19.38 30.62 20.79
N SER A 771 18.62 30.98 21.84
CA SER A 771 18.66 30.22 23.09
C SER A 771 17.82 28.94 22.95
N ALA A 772 18.25 27.86 23.63
CA ALA A 772 17.52 26.59 23.62
C ALA A 772 16.07 26.73 24.15
N ASP A 773 15.86 27.57 25.15
CA ASP A 773 14.51 27.85 25.66
C ASP A 773 13.62 28.53 24.63
N PHE A 774 14.18 29.39 23.76
CA PHE A 774 13.44 30.06 22.73
C PHE A 774 13.11 29.12 21.57
N GLU A 775 14.05 28.27 21.18
CA GLU A 775 13.77 27.23 20.16
C GLU A 775 12.68 26.27 20.64
N THR A 776 12.76 25.79 21.90
CA THR A 776 11.72 24.99 22.52
C THR A 776 10.35 25.70 22.52
N ALA A 777 10.36 27.03 22.80
CA ALA A 777 9.11 27.79 22.76
C ALA A 777 8.50 27.89 21.36
N ILE A 778 9.32 27.99 20.30
CA ILE A 778 8.84 27.96 18.91
C ILE A 778 8.25 26.60 18.57
N GLU A 779 8.91 25.51 18.95
CA GLU A 779 8.44 24.14 18.73
C GLU A 779 7.10 23.90 19.43
N ASP A 780 6.98 24.30 20.68
CA ASP A 780 5.75 24.20 21.46
C ASP A 780 4.61 25.01 20.86
N TRP A 781 4.89 26.23 20.36
CA TRP A 781 3.89 27.03 19.65
C TRP A 781 3.45 26.39 18.32
N ASN A 782 4.36 25.78 17.59
CA ASN A 782 4.06 25.05 16.36
C ASN A 782 3.19 23.81 16.64
N GLU A 783 3.45 23.11 17.76
CA GLU A 783 2.57 22.01 18.19
C GLU A 783 1.15 22.50 18.48
N LEU A 784 1.03 23.56 19.28
CA LEU A 784 -0.27 24.13 19.64
C LEU A 784 -1.03 24.62 18.40
N GLN A 785 -0.35 25.25 17.44
CA GLN A 785 -0.97 25.67 16.19
C GLN A 785 -1.42 24.47 15.33
N SER A 786 -0.65 23.38 15.33
CA SER A 786 -1.01 22.15 14.62
C SER A 786 -2.31 21.56 15.16
N TRP A 787 -2.46 21.50 16.48
CA TRP A 787 -3.70 21.09 17.14
C TRP A 787 -4.84 22.07 16.83
N GLU A 788 -4.60 23.37 16.93
CA GLU A 788 -5.58 24.42 16.66
C GLU A 788 -6.18 24.27 15.25
N ARG A 789 -5.33 24.12 14.24
CA ARG A 789 -5.75 23.99 12.83
C ARG A 789 -6.41 22.65 12.54
N LEU A 790 -5.84 21.55 13.04
CA LEU A 790 -6.36 20.22 12.78
C LEU A 790 -7.76 20.03 13.39
N LEU A 791 -7.97 20.52 14.61
CA LEU A 791 -9.23 20.42 15.32
C LEU A 791 -10.22 21.56 15.01
N GLY A 792 -9.82 22.53 14.19
CA GLY A 792 -10.66 23.68 13.83
C GLY A 792 -11.06 24.57 15.02
N LEU A 793 -10.14 24.72 15.99
CA LEU A 793 -10.38 25.46 17.24
C LEU A 793 -10.34 26.96 16.96
N LYS A 794 -11.46 27.64 17.03
CA LYS A 794 -11.51 29.10 16.79
C LYS A 794 -11.77 29.91 18.06
N THR A 795 -12.83 29.68 18.81
CA THR A 795 -13.22 30.59 19.90
C THR A 795 -13.98 29.94 21.05
N LYS A 796 -14.33 28.66 20.97
CA LYS A 796 -15.14 27.99 22.00
C LYS A 796 -14.33 26.93 22.75
N PRO A 797 -14.53 26.79 24.06
CA PRO A 797 -13.92 25.69 24.80
C PRO A 797 -14.38 24.35 24.21
N ILE A 798 -13.46 23.44 24.00
CA ILE A 798 -13.74 22.14 23.43
C ILE A 798 -14.53 21.33 24.45
N LYS A 799 -15.71 20.86 24.04
CA LYS A 799 -16.55 19.97 24.85
C LYS A 799 -16.08 18.51 24.81
N SER A 800 -15.36 18.13 23.76
CA SER A 800 -14.72 16.81 23.65
C SER A 800 -13.42 16.92 22.85
N THR A 801 -12.36 16.28 23.33
CA THR A 801 -11.04 16.26 22.68
C THR A 801 -10.59 14.84 22.44
N PRO A 802 -9.72 14.57 21.44
CA PRO A 802 -9.02 13.29 21.32
C PRO A 802 -8.35 12.96 22.66
N LYS A 803 -8.40 11.69 23.07
CA LYS A 803 -7.81 11.25 24.36
C LYS A 803 -6.38 11.78 24.57
N ARG A 804 -5.57 11.76 23.54
CA ARG A 804 -4.19 12.25 23.57
C ARG A 804 -4.08 13.75 23.81
N PHE A 805 -4.95 14.56 23.19
CA PHE A 805 -4.97 16.00 23.43
C PHE A 805 -5.35 16.29 24.88
N ALA A 806 -6.36 15.58 25.41
CA ALA A 806 -6.79 15.72 26.79
C ALA A 806 -5.70 15.27 27.81
N GLN A 807 -4.94 14.24 27.47
CA GLN A 807 -3.84 13.73 28.30
C GLN A 807 -2.63 14.67 28.32
N ASN A 808 -2.26 15.24 27.16
CA ASN A 808 -1.06 16.06 27.02
C ASN A 808 -1.30 17.56 27.24
N ILE A 809 -2.53 18.04 27.00
CA ILE A 809 -2.85 19.48 26.97
C ILE A 809 -4.19 19.75 27.67
N GLY A 810 -4.38 19.28 28.92
CA GLY A 810 -5.58 19.64 29.69
C GLY A 810 -5.74 21.18 29.80
N VAL A 811 -7.00 21.69 29.76
CA VAL A 811 -7.27 23.15 29.66
C VAL A 811 -6.53 24.01 30.70
N LYS A 812 -6.38 23.52 31.94
CA LYS A 812 -5.59 24.24 32.99
C LYS A 812 -4.08 24.20 32.69
N THR A 813 -3.59 23.11 32.13
CA THR A 813 -2.19 22.93 31.74
C THR A 813 -1.86 23.77 30.50
N LEU A 814 -2.78 23.88 29.56
CA LEU A 814 -2.64 24.67 28.37
C LEU A 814 -2.43 26.16 28.68
N LYS A 815 -3.25 26.74 29.55
CA LYS A 815 -3.12 28.16 29.92
C LYS A 815 -1.74 28.46 30.56
N ARG A 816 -1.29 27.62 31.44
CA ARG A 816 0.06 27.78 32.07
C ARG A 816 1.18 27.61 31.03
N ARG A 817 1.04 26.64 30.11
CA ARG A 817 2.02 26.43 29.05
C ARG A 817 2.09 27.66 28.13
N GLN A 818 0.95 28.20 27.70
CA GLN A 818 0.91 29.42 26.89
C GLN A 818 1.50 30.62 27.58
N GLU A 819 1.18 30.85 28.85
CA GLU A 819 1.75 31.97 29.67
C GLU A 819 3.28 31.86 29.77
N LYS A 820 3.81 30.64 29.95
CA LYS A 820 5.26 30.40 29.96
C LYS A 820 5.90 30.74 28.61
N LEU A 821 5.31 30.26 27.53
CA LEU A 821 5.78 30.48 26.15
C LEU A 821 5.75 31.97 25.80
N GLU A 822 4.65 32.66 26.11
CA GLU A 822 4.52 34.11 25.87
C GLU A 822 5.61 34.90 26.64
N LYS A 823 5.86 34.52 27.87
CA LYS A 823 6.91 35.16 28.68
C LYS A 823 8.28 35.01 28.00
N THR A 824 8.63 33.79 27.58
CA THR A 824 9.91 33.53 26.92
C THR A 824 10.07 34.35 25.64
N VAL A 825 9.06 34.39 24.77
CA VAL A 825 9.09 35.14 23.50
C VAL A 825 9.17 36.66 23.77
N LYS A 826 8.37 37.19 24.68
CA LYS A 826 8.37 38.61 25.07
C LYS A 826 9.71 39.04 25.69
N GLU A 827 10.38 38.15 26.41
CA GLU A 827 11.69 38.42 26.98
C GLU A 827 12.77 38.51 25.91
N VAL A 828 12.77 37.58 24.95
CA VAL A 828 13.66 37.64 23.77
C VAL A 828 13.43 38.93 22.97
N THR A 829 12.17 39.29 22.72
CA THR A 829 11.78 40.50 22.00
C THR A 829 12.31 41.75 22.74
N ARG A 830 12.11 41.86 24.06
CA ARG A 830 12.60 42.95 24.88
C ARG A 830 14.13 43.04 24.87
N THR A 831 14.81 41.91 25.02
CA THR A 831 16.27 41.84 25.02
C THR A 831 16.86 42.26 23.69
N PHE A 832 16.28 41.85 22.57
CA PHE A 832 16.73 42.19 21.22
C PHE A 832 16.61 43.69 20.92
N PHE A 833 15.52 44.33 21.37
CA PHE A 833 15.21 45.73 21.10
C PHE A 833 15.59 46.69 22.27
N LYS A 834 16.31 46.23 23.29
CA LYS A 834 16.60 47.05 24.49
C LYS A 834 17.33 48.36 24.23
N ASP A 835 18.14 48.40 23.16
CA ASP A 835 18.98 49.53 22.80
C ASP A 835 18.30 50.44 21.71
N VAL A 836 17.03 50.17 21.34
CA VAL A 836 16.27 50.98 20.36
C VAL A 836 15.46 52.03 21.09
N ASP A 837 15.71 53.27 20.74
CA ASP A 837 14.94 54.40 21.25
C ASP A 837 13.56 54.49 20.55
N PRO A 838 12.44 54.34 21.27
CA PRO A 838 11.10 54.33 20.68
C PRO A 838 10.69 55.66 20.05
N ASP A 839 11.27 56.77 20.51
CA ASP A 839 10.92 58.10 20.05
C ASP A 839 11.67 58.52 18.77
N ASN A 840 12.63 57.69 18.33
CA ASN A 840 13.47 57.94 17.16
C ASN A 840 13.38 56.82 16.15
N ILE A 841 12.16 56.45 15.77
CA ILE A 841 11.88 55.36 14.84
C ILE A 841 11.53 55.92 13.43
N PRO A 842 12.12 55.38 12.34
CA PRO A 842 11.74 55.77 11.01
C PRO A 842 10.31 55.29 10.70
N ALA A 843 9.59 56.04 9.83
CA ALA A 843 8.30 55.58 9.32
C ALA A 843 8.47 54.22 8.63
N PRO A 844 7.69 53.19 8.99
CA PRO A 844 7.86 51.87 8.42
C PRO A 844 7.60 51.90 6.90
N ALA A 845 8.45 51.26 6.12
CA ALA A 845 8.25 51.09 4.70
C ALA A 845 6.84 50.52 4.43
N SER A 846 6.16 51.02 3.39
CA SER A 846 4.81 50.61 3.05
C SER A 846 4.78 49.16 2.63
N ILE A 847 4.52 48.26 3.61
CA ILE A 847 4.41 46.84 3.37
C ILE A 847 2.93 46.48 3.29
N VAL A 848 2.49 46.00 2.16
CA VAL A 848 1.15 45.44 2.03
C VAL A 848 1.15 44.00 2.57
N TRP A 849 1.05 43.86 3.88
CA TRP A 849 0.64 42.61 4.51
C TRP A 849 -0.86 42.46 4.27
N LYS A 850 -1.28 41.85 3.19
CA LYS A 850 -2.66 41.39 3.09
C LYS A 850 -2.73 39.90 3.45
N THR A 851 -3.64 39.64 4.37
CA THR A 851 -4.19 38.42 4.94
C THR A 851 -3.98 37.15 4.15
#